data_21bc8bc03d4f8bbf62d0f01c5c1106eb
#
_entry.id   21bc8bc03d4f8bbf62d0f01c5c1106eb
#
_cell.length_a   1.000
_cell.length_b   1.000
_cell.length_c   1.000
_cell.angle_alpha   90.00
_cell.angle_beta   90.00
_cell.angle_gamma   90.00
#
_symmetry.space_group_name_H-M   'P 1'
#
loop_
_entity.id
_entity.type
_entity.pdbx_description
1 polymer ?
#
loop_
_entity_poly.entity_id
_entity_poly.type
_entity_poly.pdbx_seq_one_letter_code
_entity_poly.pdbx_strand_id
1 'polypeptide(L)'
;MRRLRSLLLCMLICICRFSIAQNISGMVVDAQNTAIPFCTVTCSQDSAAHSIVSYAISKDDGSFTIQSNKALSSFWLTARCVGYTTLRVHYKEVPATPLHLMMKDDSYTLSEVTIKGRNLGAKIKNDTIEFSPDVFKNGSEQNMSDVIKKLPGMTVDESGNVSYQGKKIDKFLVNGEDVLSTGGHALKTLSADFASGVELLNNYNDGNVGNSFNSKETTALNLINKDLHNKWAGNFTEGGGVKNKFDSKNSALKMDKKVSASIIANANNTNETVFSIMDYLNANGGLTGVKTTNGFAQLSLSSAERNVLMPSNDEYKRTSGIGNVNLTLKPTSHYNVTIGVIHNEMDAKSALSTEQHVKVAQEVIRKSTEENGKKRGNFSSFNLSQKWDVNPYASLRFQTKLAYSDMRNNMSIMDYYNNNSDRNADNDKNKGFNVLQQVNLNSLIGKGLLYGSVDFAFSKSERNLDVLSSYELPNEYKQADDSYYIDKDLKKLNVAGAVGYVFPIFHKINLKWELSGQNSDSWIDQNVDSEHLNSHNFGIYGGLMKNKGLFRFDAGVRFSDYGNSTNINGLVTKSVIKWEPSFATELRFSQQHSVAFGLSYKYVPTDIEALSRLSVINSYDEVTDASSYSRLGNNALNMNIAYKLYSLYSRTIIFMYLTYEKADNTEMLNYQNDGLLHSQNYMDGGKKETVNATLYANKGLGNLPIDAKLTTTFLWNRNEIAYNSIPCKMLIGNLKTDLGFVSRFKIPFNVEVDGLYNKLTNKVTDLNIDSSDKEFGGTAKLIFAKNKFASFVTGKWNKIENTSGSKILRDIDFSISYKIKKFTCKLSGTNIFHLNGINWLKQNVTPTYTSYVRYKQHSGNVMLSLTIALYRYQA
;
A
#
# COMPACT_ATOMS: atom_id res chain seq x y z
N MET A 1 13.46 -31.03 -20.58
CA MET A 1 12.82 -30.28 -21.66
C MET A 1 11.59 -30.95 -22.31
N ARG A 2 11.54 -32.25 -22.58
CA ARG A 2 10.33 -32.91 -23.12
C ARG A 2 9.11 -32.89 -22.17
N ARG A 3 9.30 -33.07 -20.85
CA ARG A 3 8.18 -33.07 -19.87
C ARG A 3 7.58 -31.69 -19.65
N LEU A 4 8.36 -30.61 -19.80
CA LEU A 4 7.86 -29.23 -19.67
C LEU A 4 7.01 -28.81 -20.89
N ARG A 5 7.34 -29.31 -22.10
CA ARG A 5 6.55 -29.07 -23.32
C ARG A 5 5.20 -29.80 -23.28
N SER A 6 5.14 -30.99 -22.70
CA SER A 6 3.89 -31.73 -22.52
C SER A 6 2.97 -31.07 -21.48
N LEU A 7 3.52 -30.51 -20.40
CA LEU A 7 2.74 -29.76 -19.39
C LEU A 7 2.19 -28.46 -19.95
N LEU A 8 2.98 -27.72 -20.73
CA LEU A 8 2.52 -26.51 -21.42
C LEU A 8 1.45 -26.79 -22.46
N LEU A 9 1.58 -27.90 -23.20
CA LEU A 9 0.58 -28.33 -24.17
C LEU A 9 -0.73 -28.77 -23.50
N CYS A 10 -0.66 -29.50 -22.38
CA CYS A 10 -1.84 -29.84 -21.59
C CYS A 10 -2.49 -28.62 -20.92
N MET A 11 -1.70 -27.66 -20.49
CA MET A 11 -2.22 -26.40 -19.95
C MET A 11 -2.89 -25.54 -21.03
N LEU A 12 -2.34 -25.54 -22.25
CA LEU A 12 -2.95 -24.85 -23.40
C LEU A 12 -4.26 -25.53 -23.86
N ILE A 13 -4.37 -26.85 -23.79
CA ILE A 13 -5.57 -27.61 -24.15
C ILE A 13 -6.67 -27.47 -23.09
N CYS A 14 -6.32 -27.29 -21.82
CA CYS A 14 -7.30 -27.03 -20.75
C CYS A 14 -7.90 -25.62 -20.79
N ILE A 15 -7.27 -24.67 -21.45
CA ILE A 15 -7.76 -23.27 -21.59
C ILE A 15 -8.82 -23.15 -22.72
N CYS A 16 -8.88 -24.10 -23.65
CA CYS A 16 -9.84 -24.09 -24.75
C CYS A 16 -11.15 -24.82 -24.44
N ARG A 17 -11.76 -24.60 -23.28
CA ARG A 17 -13.19 -24.82 -23.16
C ARG A 17 -13.92 -23.60 -23.74
N PHE A 18 -14.21 -23.66 -25.01
CA PHE A 18 -15.17 -22.74 -25.63
C PHE A 18 -16.49 -22.88 -24.89
N SER A 19 -16.86 -21.89 -24.09
CA SER A 19 -18.23 -21.73 -23.65
C SER A 19 -19.05 -21.41 -24.91
N ILE A 20 -19.80 -22.36 -25.39
CA ILE A 20 -20.78 -22.14 -26.47
C ILE A 20 -21.84 -21.23 -25.85
N ALA A 21 -21.76 -19.93 -26.14
CA ALA A 21 -22.82 -19.00 -25.81
C ALA A 21 -24.06 -19.39 -26.60
N GLN A 22 -25.12 -19.80 -25.91
CA GLN A 22 -26.41 -20.10 -26.52
C GLN A 22 -27.22 -18.80 -26.55
N ASN A 23 -27.72 -18.44 -27.74
CA ASN A 23 -28.60 -17.29 -27.94
C ASN A 23 -30.02 -17.75 -28.11
N ILE A 24 -30.93 -17.16 -27.29
CA ILE A 24 -32.36 -17.32 -27.44
C ILE A 24 -32.90 -16.01 -27.99
N SER A 25 -33.42 -16.00 -29.20
CA SER A 25 -34.00 -14.82 -29.83
C SER A 25 -35.51 -15.00 -30.06
N GLY A 26 -36.24 -13.90 -30.12
CA GLY A 26 -37.67 -13.91 -30.39
C GLY A 26 -38.29 -12.53 -30.40
N MET A 27 -39.61 -12.49 -30.47
CA MET A 27 -40.45 -11.28 -30.37
C MET A 27 -41.49 -11.45 -29.28
N VAL A 28 -41.80 -10.38 -28.59
CA VAL A 28 -42.91 -10.27 -27.64
C VAL A 28 -44.01 -9.50 -28.34
N VAL A 29 -45.21 -10.12 -28.44
CA VAL A 29 -46.36 -9.55 -29.11
C VAL A 29 -47.64 -9.65 -28.29
N ASP A 30 -48.64 -8.82 -28.56
CA ASP A 30 -49.98 -8.92 -27.99
C ASP A 30 -50.87 -9.94 -28.76
N ALA A 31 -52.16 -10.06 -28.35
CA ALA A 31 -53.13 -10.95 -28.98
C ALA A 31 -53.45 -10.55 -30.43
N GLN A 32 -53.16 -9.32 -30.84
CA GLN A 32 -53.34 -8.76 -32.18
C GLN A 32 -52.06 -8.84 -33.04
N ASN A 33 -51.03 -9.50 -32.50
CA ASN A 33 -49.69 -9.61 -33.10
C ASN A 33 -48.94 -8.29 -33.22
N THR A 34 -49.30 -7.29 -32.38
CA THR A 34 -48.61 -6.01 -32.28
C THR A 34 -47.38 -6.17 -31.36
N ALA A 35 -46.23 -5.59 -31.77
CA ALA A 35 -44.99 -5.66 -30.99
C ALA A 35 -45.14 -4.98 -29.61
N ILE A 36 -44.70 -5.63 -28.54
CA ILE A 36 -44.68 -5.06 -27.21
C ILE A 36 -43.20 -4.64 -26.87
N PRO A 37 -42.92 -3.33 -26.84
CA PRO A 37 -41.60 -2.84 -26.47
C PRO A 37 -41.35 -2.89 -24.96
N PHE A 38 -40.07 -2.84 -24.54
CA PHE A 38 -39.65 -2.76 -23.15
C PHE A 38 -40.14 -3.87 -22.23
N CYS A 39 -40.53 -5.01 -22.79
CA CYS A 39 -40.92 -6.20 -22.03
C CYS A 39 -39.64 -6.88 -21.47
N THR A 40 -39.61 -7.18 -20.21
CA THR A 40 -38.51 -7.93 -19.59
C THR A 40 -38.73 -9.43 -19.81
N VAL A 41 -37.83 -10.07 -20.55
CA VAL A 41 -37.82 -11.52 -20.78
C VAL A 41 -36.67 -12.14 -19.98
N THR A 42 -37.01 -12.97 -19.00
CA THR A 42 -36.04 -13.64 -18.14
C THR A 42 -35.97 -15.12 -18.46
N CYS A 43 -34.76 -15.67 -18.47
CA CYS A 43 -34.48 -17.09 -18.56
C CYS A 43 -34.12 -17.63 -17.16
N SER A 44 -34.81 -18.64 -16.66
CA SER A 44 -34.62 -19.23 -15.35
C SER A 44 -34.63 -20.75 -15.38
N GLN A 45 -34.06 -21.39 -14.36
CA GLN A 45 -34.07 -22.84 -14.20
C GLN A 45 -35.32 -23.33 -13.47
N ASP A 46 -36.07 -22.44 -12.80
CA ASP A 46 -37.28 -22.74 -12.06
C ASP A 46 -38.46 -21.91 -12.57
N SER A 47 -39.70 -22.43 -12.37
CA SER A 47 -40.93 -21.78 -12.81
C SER A 47 -41.28 -20.49 -12.07
N ALA A 48 -40.70 -20.28 -10.89
CA ALA A 48 -40.93 -19.09 -10.07
C ALA A 48 -39.91 -17.95 -10.39
N ALA A 49 -38.97 -18.21 -11.29
CA ALA A 49 -37.90 -17.30 -11.68
C ALA A 49 -37.01 -16.83 -10.52
N HIS A 50 -36.81 -17.70 -9.50
CA HIS A 50 -35.87 -17.41 -8.42
C HIS A 50 -34.41 -17.60 -8.85
N SER A 51 -34.17 -18.50 -9.82
CA SER A 51 -32.82 -18.81 -10.34
C SER A 51 -32.62 -18.23 -11.75
N ILE A 52 -32.58 -16.91 -11.90
CA ILE A 52 -32.40 -16.24 -13.20
C ILE A 52 -31.00 -16.51 -13.74
N VAL A 53 -30.91 -17.09 -14.93
CA VAL A 53 -29.68 -17.39 -15.64
C VAL A 53 -29.26 -16.19 -16.49
N SER A 54 -30.22 -15.57 -17.21
CA SER A 54 -29.99 -14.42 -18.06
C SER A 54 -31.32 -13.70 -18.35
N TYR A 55 -31.27 -12.47 -18.88
CA TYR A 55 -32.45 -11.72 -19.27
C TYR A 55 -32.18 -10.81 -20.46
N ALA A 56 -33.25 -10.36 -21.11
CA ALA A 56 -33.22 -9.30 -22.11
C ALA A 56 -34.46 -8.41 -21.95
N ILE A 57 -34.37 -7.20 -22.50
CA ILE A 57 -35.50 -6.28 -22.64
C ILE A 57 -35.86 -6.19 -24.12
N SER A 58 -37.13 -6.33 -24.46
CA SER A 58 -37.58 -6.22 -25.85
C SER A 58 -37.36 -4.78 -26.38
N LYS A 59 -36.96 -4.68 -27.63
CA LYS A 59 -36.74 -3.41 -28.35
C LYS A 59 -38.07 -2.80 -28.79
N ASP A 60 -37.97 -1.64 -29.45
CA ASP A 60 -39.18 -0.96 -30.00
C ASP A 60 -40.00 -1.82 -30.96
N ASP A 61 -39.37 -2.75 -31.68
CA ASP A 61 -39.97 -3.70 -32.58
C ASP A 61 -40.43 -5.02 -31.88
N GLY A 62 -40.36 -5.07 -30.54
CA GLY A 62 -40.72 -6.27 -29.75
C GLY A 62 -39.64 -7.35 -29.76
N SER A 63 -38.57 -7.22 -30.52
CA SER A 63 -37.50 -8.22 -30.61
C SER A 63 -36.65 -8.29 -29.36
N PHE A 64 -36.23 -9.50 -28.96
CA PHE A 64 -35.30 -9.70 -27.85
C PHE A 64 -34.24 -10.76 -28.18
N THR A 65 -33.08 -10.68 -27.53
CA THR A 65 -32.03 -11.71 -27.61
C THR A 65 -31.41 -11.91 -26.24
N ILE A 66 -31.56 -13.09 -25.68
CA ILE A 66 -30.95 -13.51 -24.41
C ILE A 66 -29.72 -14.32 -24.75
N GLN A 67 -28.59 -13.89 -24.17
CA GLN A 67 -27.31 -14.59 -24.25
C GLN A 67 -27.07 -15.38 -22.97
N SER A 68 -26.87 -16.68 -23.06
CA SER A 68 -26.51 -17.51 -21.91
C SER A 68 -25.11 -18.07 -22.05
N ASN A 69 -24.29 -17.83 -21.04
CA ASN A 69 -22.94 -18.38 -20.92
C ASN A 69 -22.92 -19.80 -20.34
N LYS A 70 -24.11 -20.39 -20.09
CA LYS A 70 -24.29 -21.77 -19.60
C LYS A 70 -25.11 -22.55 -20.62
N ALA A 71 -24.79 -23.81 -20.80
CA ALA A 71 -25.60 -24.70 -21.59
C ALA A 71 -26.99 -24.87 -20.94
N LEU A 72 -28.04 -24.58 -21.68
CA LEU A 72 -29.42 -24.68 -21.26
C LEU A 72 -30.03 -25.97 -21.82
N SER A 73 -30.26 -26.95 -20.96
CA SER A 73 -30.89 -28.20 -21.32
C SER A 73 -32.40 -28.21 -21.00
N SER A 74 -32.86 -27.40 -20.06
CA SER A 74 -34.26 -27.19 -19.69
C SER A 74 -34.38 -25.86 -18.97
N PHE A 75 -35.27 -24.98 -19.41
CA PHE A 75 -35.38 -23.64 -18.84
C PHE A 75 -36.80 -23.06 -19.01
N TRP A 76 -37.12 -22.07 -18.17
CA TRP A 76 -38.33 -21.27 -18.26
C TRP A 76 -37.99 -19.88 -18.82
N LEU A 77 -38.82 -19.44 -19.79
CA LEU A 77 -38.87 -18.05 -20.19
C LEU A 77 -40.09 -17.38 -19.54
N THR A 78 -39.81 -16.27 -18.87
CA THR A 78 -40.84 -15.44 -18.23
C THR A 78 -40.82 -14.07 -18.86
N ALA A 79 -41.85 -13.69 -19.59
CA ALA A 79 -42.05 -12.34 -20.11
C ALA A 79 -42.96 -11.53 -19.19
N ARG A 80 -42.50 -10.31 -18.81
CA ARG A 80 -43.24 -9.37 -17.97
C ARG A 80 -43.26 -7.99 -18.58
N CYS A 81 -44.43 -7.42 -18.73
CA CYS A 81 -44.63 -6.06 -19.18
C CYS A 81 -45.78 -5.42 -18.40
N VAL A 82 -45.67 -4.12 -18.16
CA VAL A 82 -46.78 -3.37 -17.53
C VAL A 82 -47.97 -3.34 -18.46
N GLY A 83 -49.16 -3.71 -17.94
CA GLY A 83 -50.39 -3.79 -18.73
C GLY A 83 -50.64 -5.16 -19.35
N TYR A 84 -49.78 -6.15 -19.13
CA TYR A 84 -49.92 -7.50 -19.65
C TYR A 84 -49.80 -8.56 -18.55
N THR A 85 -50.53 -9.66 -18.70
CA THR A 85 -50.39 -10.82 -17.81
C THR A 85 -49.04 -11.48 -18.00
N THR A 86 -48.36 -11.82 -16.89
CA THR A 86 -47.06 -12.49 -16.95
C THR A 86 -47.14 -13.80 -17.73
N LEU A 87 -46.43 -13.90 -18.86
CA LEU A 87 -46.32 -15.12 -19.64
C LEU A 87 -45.13 -15.96 -19.13
N ARG A 88 -45.40 -17.29 -18.92
CA ARG A 88 -44.33 -18.25 -18.56
C ARG A 88 -44.42 -19.46 -19.48
N VAL A 89 -43.28 -19.79 -20.11
CA VAL A 89 -43.18 -20.92 -21.03
C VAL A 89 -41.99 -21.77 -20.68
N HIS A 90 -42.19 -23.08 -20.65
CA HIS A 90 -41.11 -24.03 -20.39
C HIS A 90 -40.56 -24.60 -21.69
N TYR A 91 -39.23 -24.59 -21.85
CA TYR A 91 -38.52 -25.14 -23.00
C TYR A 91 -37.59 -26.27 -22.53
N LYS A 92 -37.65 -27.42 -23.20
CA LYS A 92 -36.79 -28.60 -22.93
C LYS A 92 -35.45 -28.51 -23.65
N GLU A 93 -35.31 -27.64 -24.63
CA GLU A 93 -34.09 -27.37 -25.41
C GLU A 93 -34.14 -25.95 -26.00
N VAL A 94 -32.99 -25.39 -26.40
CA VAL A 94 -32.96 -24.07 -27.02
C VAL A 94 -33.54 -24.14 -28.41
N PRO A 95 -34.62 -23.41 -28.73
CA PRO A 95 -35.25 -23.43 -30.03
C PRO A 95 -34.33 -22.91 -31.13
N ALA A 96 -34.29 -23.58 -32.27
CA ALA A 96 -33.50 -23.19 -33.46
C ALA A 96 -34.07 -21.99 -34.22
N THR A 97 -35.37 -21.68 -33.98
CA THR A 97 -36.12 -20.59 -34.63
C THR A 97 -36.43 -19.49 -33.59
N PRO A 98 -36.54 -18.22 -34.03
CA PRO A 98 -36.99 -17.14 -33.16
C PRO A 98 -38.33 -17.40 -32.54
N LEU A 99 -38.46 -17.11 -31.24
CA LEU A 99 -39.65 -17.36 -30.44
C LEU A 99 -40.69 -16.25 -30.60
N HIS A 100 -41.95 -16.57 -30.61
CA HIS A 100 -43.07 -15.64 -30.47
C HIS A 100 -43.71 -15.77 -29.11
N LEU A 101 -43.51 -14.78 -28.24
CA LEU A 101 -44.07 -14.73 -26.89
C LEU A 101 -45.30 -13.83 -26.93
N MET A 102 -46.50 -14.47 -27.02
CA MET A 102 -47.80 -13.77 -27.06
C MET A 102 -48.30 -13.52 -25.65
N MET A 103 -48.42 -12.25 -25.26
CA MET A 103 -48.93 -11.81 -23.97
C MET A 103 -50.36 -11.34 -24.08
N LYS A 104 -51.12 -11.54 -23.02
CA LYS A 104 -52.54 -11.12 -22.92
C LYS A 104 -52.60 -9.83 -22.12
N ASP A 105 -53.48 -8.92 -22.51
CA ASP A 105 -53.74 -7.68 -21.74
C ASP A 105 -54.20 -8.04 -20.31
N ASP A 106 -53.68 -7.26 -19.38
CA ASP A 106 -54.07 -7.32 -17.98
C ASP A 106 -54.80 -6.03 -17.59
N SER A 107 -56.12 -6.17 -17.40
CA SER A 107 -56.99 -5.04 -17.04
C SER A 107 -56.99 -4.73 -15.53
N TYR A 108 -56.09 -5.30 -14.75
CA TYR A 108 -56.02 -5.03 -13.33
C TYR A 108 -55.40 -3.66 -13.03
N THR A 109 -56.11 -2.85 -12.26
CA THR A 109 -55.55 -1.66 -11.60
C THR A 109 -54.33 -2.07 -10.76
N LEU A 110 -53.17 -1.54 -11.14
CA LEU A 110 -51.91 -1.80 -10.43
C LEU A 110 -52.05 -1.29 -8.99
N SER A 111 -52.11 -2.18 -8.02
CA SER A 111 -51.75 -1.82 -6.65
C SER A 111 -50.29 -1.40 -6.63
N GLU A 112 -49.99 -0.30 -5.99
CA GLU A 112 -48.66 0.26 -5.85
C GLU A 112 -47.64 -0.82 -5.42
N VAL A 113 -46.80 -1.27 -6.33
CA VAL A 113 -45.71 -2.21 -6.02
C VAL A 113 -44.56 -1.41 -5.48
N THR A 114 -44.52 -1.25 -4.16
CA THR A 114 -43.34 -0.74 -3.48
C THR A 114 -42.24 -1.77 -3.65
N ILE A 115 -41.39 -1.59 -4.66
CA ILE A 115 -40.13 -2.37 -4.82
C ILE A 115 -39.22 -1.90 -3.71
N LYS A 116 -39.15 -2.60 -2.61
CA LYS A 116 -38.09 -2.46 -1.64
C LYS A 116 -36.83 -3.04 -2.26
N GLY A 117 -36.18 -2.27 -3.13
CA GLY A 117 -34.83 -2.58 -3.63
C GLY A 117 -33.92 -2.77 -2.42
N ARG A 118 -33.19 -3.87 -2.37
CA ARG A 118 -32.16 -4.07 -1.32
C ARG A 118 -31.10 -2.98 -1.51
N ASN A 119 -31.01 -2.05 -0.56
CA ASN A 119 -29.95 -1.05 -0.59
C ASN A 119 -28.61 -1.77 -0.35
N LEU A 120 -27.85 -2.00 -1.40
CA LEU A 120 -26.55 -2.66 -1.35
C LEU A 120 -25.46 -1.77 -0.77
N GLY A 121 -25.76 -0.48 -0.54
CA GLY A 121 -24.81 0.50 -0.01
C GLY A 121 -23.69 0.88 -0.97
N ALA A 122 -23.63 0.29 -2.14
CA ALA A 122 -22.64 0.61 -3.15
C ALA A 122 -23.23 0.51 -4.57
N LYS A 123 -22.75 1.38 -5.47
CA LYS A 123 -23.11 1.41 -6.90
C LYS A 123 -21.86 1.46 -7.74
N ILE A 124 -21.85 0.78 -8.86
CA ILE A 124 -20.76 0.88 -9.85
C ILE A 124 -21.26 1.71 -11.01
N LYS A 125 -20.49 2.74 -11.35
CA LYS A 125 -20.74 3.60 -12.50
C LYS A 125 -19.44 3.80 -13.26
N ASN A 126 -19.29 3.10 -14.37
CA ASN A 126 -18.03 3.04 -15.12
C ASN A 126 -16.86 2.58 -14.24
N ASP A 127 -15.79 3.37 -14.14
CA ASP A 127 -14.61 3.09 -13.32
C ASP A 127 -14.73 3.62 -11.88
N THR A 128 -15.93 4.08 -11.46
CA THR A 128 -16.21 4.62 -10.12
C THR A 128 -17.08 3.66 -9.33
N ILE A 129 -16.72 3.44 -8.07
CA ILE A 129 -17.56 2.76 -7.08
C ILE A 129 -18.03 3.78 -6.06
N GLU A 130 -19.33 4.06 -6.05
CA GLU A 130 -19.97 4.97 -5.11
C GLU A 130 -20.44 4.16 -3.90
N PHE A 131 -19.96 4.48 -2.69
CA PHE A 131 -20.40 3.88 -1.44
C PHE A 131 -21.29 4.84 -0.66
N SER A 132 -22.35 4.31 -0.06
CA SER A 132 -23.16 4.98 0.97
C SER A 132 -22.64 4.56 2.35
N PRO A 133 -21.80 5.36 3.04
CA PRO A 133 -21.09 4.94 4.25
C PRO A 133 -22.01 4.43 5.35
N ASP A 134 -23.19 5.03 5.51
CA ASP A 134 -24.13 4.71 6.60
C ASP A 134 -24.67 3.27 6.55
N VAL A 135 -24.68 2.65 5.35
CA VAL A 135 -25.08 1.24 5.20
C VAL A 135 -24.03 0.29 5.80
N PHE A 136 -22.78 0.74 5.91
CA PHE A 136 -21.64 -0.07 6.37
C PHE A 136 -21.25 0.22 7.82
N LYS A 137 -21.76 1.28 8.41
CA LYS A 137 -21.54 1.60 9.84
C LYS A 137 -22.28 0.61 10.75
N ASN A 138 -21.70 0.32 11.91
CA ASN A 138 -22.33 -0.46 12.96
C ASN A 138 -22.35 0.25 14.34
N GLY A 139 -21.93 1.52 14.37
CA GLY A 139 -21.92 2.37 15.56
C GLY A 139 -20.61 2.40 16.34
N SER A 140 -19.58 1.67 15.89
CA SER A 140 -18.26 1.71 16.54
C SER A 140 -17.32 2.76 15.94
N GLU A 141 -17.69 3.36 14.82
CA GLU A 141 -16.86 4.29 14.06
C GLU A 141 -16.71 5.62 14.78
N GLN A 142 -15.48 6.06 14.94
CA GLN A 142 -15.15 7.32 15.57
C GLN A 142 -14.66 8.36 14.57
N ASN A 143 -14.03 7.91 13.48
CA ASN A 143 -13.46 8.74 12.45
C ASN A 143 -13.68 8.14 11.06
N MET A 144 -13.32 8.88 10.01
CA MET A 144 -13.47 8.41 8.62
C MET A 144 -12.62 7.18 8.30
N SER A 145 -11.47 7.02 8.95
CA SER A 145 -10.63 5.81 8.78
C SER A 145 -11.39 4.54 9.22
N ASP A 146 -12.12 4.61 10.33
CA ASP A 146 -12.94 3.49 10.81
C ASP A 146 -14.08 3.16 9.84
N VAL A 147 -14.70 4.20 9.26
CA VAL A 147 -15.74 4.04 8.24
C VAL A 147 -15.18 3.37 7.00
N ILE A 148 -14.06 3.85 6.49
CA ILE A 148 -13.41 3.32 5.28
C ILE A 148 -12.99 1.86 5.48
N LYS A 149 -12.47 1.50 6.65
CA LYS A 149 -12.12 0.10 6.99
C LYS A 149 -13.30 -0.87 6.83
N LYS A 150 -14.53 -0.37 6.95
CA LYS A 150 -15.75 -1.18 6.82
C LYS A 150 -16.31 -1.25 5.41
N LEU A 151 -15.85 -0.38 4.51
CA LEU A 151 -16.29 -0.41 3.12
C LEU A 151 -15.76 -1.68 2.43
N PRO A 152 -16.56 -2.29 1.56
CA PRO A 152 -16.19 -3.50 0.85
C PRO A 152 -14.93 -3.31 -0.01
N GLY A 153 -13.95 -4.19 0.14
CA GLY A 153 -12.68 -4.16 -0.60
C GLY A 153 -11.63 -3.22 -0.03
N MET A 154 -11.97 -2.39 0.97
CA MET A 154 -11.04 -1.49 1.63
C MET A 154 -10.33 -2.17 2.80
N THR A 155 -9.06 -1.87 2.96
CA THR A 155 -8.27 -2.21 4.14
C THR A 155 -7.57 -0.96 4.65
N VAL A 156 -7.46 -0.86 5.97
CA VAL A 156 -6.72 0.20 6.64
C VAL A 156 -5.81 -0.48 7.65
N ASP A 157 -4.50 -0.28 7.52
CA ASP A 157 -3.52 -0.84 8.45
C ASP A 157 -3.43 -0.01 9.75
N GLU A 158 -2.61 -0.47 10.70
CA GLU A 158 -2.42 0.19 12.01
C GLU A 158 -1.84 1.61 11.86
N SER A 159 -1.01 1.83 10.85
CA SER A 159 -0.44 3.14 10.52
C SER A 159 -1.46 4.08 9.85
N GLY A 160 -2.64 3.58 9.46
CA GLY A 160 -3.69 4.36 8.77
C GLY A 160 -3.60 4.32 7.25
N ASN A 161 -2.73 3.49 6.67
CA ASN A 161 -2.63 3.37 5.22
C ASN A 161 -3.87 2.68 4.65
N VAL A 162 -4.46 3.29 3.63
CA VAL A 162 -5.66 2.78 2.98
C VAL A 162 -5.28 2.07 1.69
N SER A 163 -5.84 0.89 1.51
CA SER A 163 -5.70 0.13 0.26
C SER A 163 -7.07 -0.37 -0.20
N TYR A 164 -7.24 -0.44 -1.49
CA TYR A 164 -8.39 -1.07 -2.12
C TYR A 164 -7.94 -2.32 -2.89
N GLN A 165 -8.47 -3.47 -2.52
CA GLN A 165 -8.10 -4.76 -3.14
C GLN A 165 -6.57 -4.97 -3.16
N GLY A 166 -5.89 -4.66 -2.05
CA GLY A 166 -4.44 -4.76 -1.92
C GLY A 166 -3.62 -3.69 -2.65
N LYS A 167 -4.25 -2.89 -3.53
CA LYS A 167 -3.63 -1.73 -4.18
C LYS A 167 -3.76 -0.52 -3.27
N LYS A 168 -2.66 0.12 -2.95
CA LYS A 168 -2.65 1.35 -2.16
C LYS A 168 -3.40 2.47 -2.89
N ILE A 169 -4.11 3.30 -2.12
CA ILE A 169 -4.76 4.50 -2.64
C ILE A 169 -3.68 5.54 -2.94
N ASP A 170 -3.67 6.06 -4.16
CA ASP A 170 -2.67 7.02 -4.62
C ASP A 170 -3.02 8.46 -4.20
N LYS A 171 -4.33 8.79 -4.14
CA LYS A 171 -4.82 10.13 -3.80
C LYS A 171 -6.06 10.10 -2.93
N PHE A 172 -6.17 11.13 -2.06
CA PHE A 172 -7.31 11.34 -1.19
C PHE A 172 -7.93 12.70 -1.48
N LEU A 173 -9.19 12.67 -1.89
CA LEU A 173 -9.90 13.85 -2.36
C LEU A 173 -11.08 14.16 -1.44
N VAL A 174 -11.49 15.43 -1.42
CA VAL A 174 -12.78 15.86 -0.88
C VAL A 174 -13.49 16.66 -1.97
N ASN A 175 -14.70 16.21 -2.33
CA ASN A 175 -15.48 16.79 -3.44
C ASN A 175 -14.67 16.95 -4.74
N GLY A 176 -13.78 15.99 -5.02
CA GLY A 176 -12.90 15.98 -6.20
C GLY A 176 -11.61 16.78 -6.08
N GLU A 177 -11.36 17.48 -4.97
CA GLU A 177 -10.18 18.30 -4.74
C GLU A 177 -9.13 17.58 -3.88
N ASP A 178 -7.87 17.71 -4.26
CA ASP A 178 -6.72 17.15 -3.54
C ASP A 178 -6.34 18.05 -2.34
N VAL A 179 -7.07 17.91 -1.24
CA VAL A 179 -6.88 18.72 -0.02
C VAL A 179 -6.42 17.87 1.18
N LEU A 180 -6.39 16.56 1.05
CA LEU A 180 -5.99 15.62 2.10
C LEU A 180 -4.61 15.02 1.81
N SER A 181 -3.59 15.86 1.69
CA SER A 181 -2.23 15.42 1.33
C SER A 181 -1.62 14.38 2.28
N THR A 182 -1.99 14.40 3.57
CA THR A 182 -1.53 13.41 4.55
C THR A 182 -2.38 12.12 4.55
N GLY A 183 -3.24 11.94 3.54
CA GLY A 183 -3.93 10.69 3.24
C GLY A 183 -4.62 10.02 4.42
N GLY A 184 -4.14 8.85 4.79
CA GLY A 184 -4.73 8.01 5.83
C GLY A 184 -4.75 8.69 7.21
N HIS A 185 -3.74 9.49 7.54
CA HIS A 185 -3.72 10.23 8.78
C HIS A 185 -4.81 11.31 8.84
N ALA A 186 -5.04 12.04 7.76
CA ALA A 186 -6.14 12.99 7.66
C ALA A 186 -7.50 12.33 7.94
N LEU A 187 -7.70 11.10 7.50
CA LEU A 187 -8.94 10.35 7.74
C LEU A 187 -9.17 10.03 9.22
N LYS A 188 -8.11 9.87 10.02
CA LYS A 188 -8.22 9.66 11.47
C LYS A 188 -8.66 10.92 12.23
N THR A 189 -8.49 12.11 11.63
CA THR A 189 -8.87 13.39 12.24
C THR A 189 -10.27 13.84 11.84
N LEU A 190 -10.85 13.30 10.75
CA LEU A 190 -12.19 13.62 10.30
C LEU A 190 -13.23 12.78 11.04
N SER A 191 -14.36 13.39 11.43
CA SER A 191 -15.48 12.68 12.07
C SER A 191 -15.99 11.55 11.19
N ALA A 192 -16.49 10.47 11.80
CA ALA A 192 -17.16 9.39 11.08
C ALA A 192 -18.36 9.83 10.22
N ASP A 193 -18.96 10.99 10.56
CA ASP A 193 -20.08 11.59 9.83
C ASP A 193 -19.64 12.66 8.83
N PHE A 194 -18.33 12.83 8.56
CA PHE A 194 -17.81 13.87 7.68
C PHE A 194 -18.33 13.72 6.24
N ALA A 195 -18.37 12.50 5.71
CA ALA A 195 -18.76 12.25 4.32
C ALA A 195 -20.14 11.58 4.24
N SER A 196 -21.01 12.11 3.40
CA SER A 196 -22.31 11.51 3.04
C SER A 196 -22.16 10.43 1.96
N GLY A 197 -21.06 10.42 1.24
CA GLY A 197 -20.69 9.43 0.22
C GLY A 197 -19.18 9.24 0.16
N VAL A 198 -18.76 8.09 -0.29
CA VAL A 198 -17.35 7.78 -0.59
C VAL A 198 -17.28 7.20 -1.99
N GLU A 199 -16.47 7.81 -2.84
CA GLU A 199 -16.24 7.34 -4.20
C GLU A 199 -14.83 6.77 -4.32
N LEU A 200 -14.73 5.57 -4.84
CA LEU A 200 -13.47 4.99 -5.28
C LEU A 200 -13.35 5.19 -6.78
N LEU A 201 -12.41 6.00 -7.19
CA LEU A 201 -12.13 6.34 -8.57
C LEU A 201 -10.98 5.44 -9.06
N ASN A 202 -11.31 4.37 -9.78
CA ASN A 202 -10.33 3.60 -10.53
C ASN A 202 -10.02 4.34 -11.83
N ASN A 203 -8.78 4.50 -12.20
CA ASN A 203 -8.35 5.35 -13.33
C ASN A 203 -8.65 6.85 -13.11
N TYR A 204 -8.39 7.31 -11.90
CA TYR A 204 -8.53 8.73 -11.60
C TYR A 204 -7.69 9.57 -12.55
N ASN A 205 -8.36 10.51 -13.20
CA ASN A 205 -7.74 11.51 -14.05
C ASN A 205 -7.82 12.86 -13.36
N ASP A 206 -6.69 13.43 -13.03
CA ASP A 206 -6.59 14.78 -12.48
C ASP A 206 -6.70 15.88 -13.57
N GLY A 207 -7.35 15.58 -14.69
CA GLY A 207 -7.47 16.44 -15.85
C GLY A 207 -6.23 16.49 -16.74
N ASN A 208 -5.35 15.47 -16.69
CA ASN A 208 -4.23 15.41 -17.63
C ASN A 208 -4.72 15.13 -19.05
N VAL A 209 -4.22 15.94 -19.98
CA VAL A 209 -4.38 15.69 -21.42
C VAL A 209 -3.77 14.34 -21.76
N GLY A 210 -4.52 13.54 -22.53
CA GLY A 210 -4.01 12.25 -23.04
C GLY A 210 -4.11 11.05 -22.12
N ASN A 211 -4.88 11.11 -21.04
CA ASN A 211 -5.09 9.95 -20.15
C ASN A 211 -5.68 8.72 -20.86
N SER A 212 -6.35 8.91 -21.99
CA SER A 212 -6.81 7.78 -22.82
C SER A 212 -5.68 6.93 -23.39
N PHE A 213 -4.46 7.45 -23.40
CA PHE A 213 -3.24 6.78 -23.87
C PHE A 213 -2.40 6.19 -22.71
N ASN A 214 -2.71 6.51 -21.45
CA ASN A 214 -1.96 6.01 -20.30
C ASN A 214 -2.40 4.60 -19.89
N SER A 215 -1.45 3.70 -19.70
CA SER A 215 -1.68 2.36 -19.15
C SER A 215 -1.69 2.33 -17.60
N LYS A 216 -1.23 3.39 -16.94
CA LYS A 216 -1.15 3.45 -15.47
C LYS A 216 -2.48 3.89 -14.88
N GLU A 217 -3.07 3.02 -14.09
CA GLU A 217 -4.28 3.28 -13.31
C GLU A 217 -3.92 3.96 -11.99
N THR A 218 -4.25 5.23 -11.83
CA THR A 218 -4.21 5.95 -10.54
C THR A 218 -5.53 5.70 -9.81
N THR A 219 -5.48 5.32 -8.55
CA THR A 219 -6.67 5.09 -7.73
C THR A 219 -6.82 6.23 -6.73
N ALA A 220 -7.98 6.89 -6.73
CA ALA A 220 -8.28 7.94 -5.77
C ALA A 220 -9.50 7.59 -4.91
N LEU A 221 -9.46 8.01 -3.65
CA LEU A 221 -10.59 7.95 -2.73
C LEU A 221 -11.14 9.36 -2.55
N ASN A 222 -12.38 9.58 -2.95
CA ASN A 222 -13.06 10.87 -2.87
C ASN A 222 -14.15 10.86 -1.81
N LEU A 223 -14.04 11.74 -0.84
CA LEU A 223 -15.05 11.94 0.19
C LEU A 223 -16.05 13.00 -0.28
N ILE A 224 -17.32 12.64 -0.37
CA ILE A 224 -18.38 13.57 -0.76
C ILE A 224 -18.97 14.19 0.48
N ASN A 225 -18.84 15.52 0.58
CA ASN A 225 -19.47 16.34 1.61
C ASN A 225 -20.20 17.52 0.95
N LYS A 226 -21.50 17.41 0.81
CA LYS A 226 -22.34 18.40 0.12
C LYS A 226 -22.41 19.75 0.85
N ASP A 227 -22.19 19.74 2.15
CA ASP A 227 -22.34 20.92 3.02
C ASP A 227 -21.06 21.76 3.15
N LEU A 228 -19.93 21.26 2.61
CA LEU A 228 -18.62 21.88 2.77
C LEU A 228 -18.39 23.12 1.89
N HIS A 229 -19.29 23.44 0.95
CA HIS A 229 -19.09 24.56 0.03
C HIS A 229 -19.03 25.90 0.77
N ASN A 230 -17.89 26.60 0.64
CA ASN A 230 -17.57 27.91 1.24
C ASN A 230 -17.70 27.99 2.78
N LYS A 231 -17.58 26.86 3.47
CA LYS A 231 -17.63 26.79 4.94
C LYS A 231 -16.39 26.06 5.45
N TRP A 232 -16.01 26.36 6.70
CA TRP A 232 -15.02 25.59 7.42
C TRP A 232 -15.67 24.35 8.03
N ALA A 233 -15.08 23.19 7.83
CA ALA A 233 -15.43 21.95 8.51
C ALA A 233 -14.20 21.34 9.14
N GLY A 234 -14.37 20.58 10.21
CA GLY A 234 -13.27 19.94 10.90
C GLY A 234 -13.63 19.61 12.34
N ASN A 235 -12.66 19.10 13.07
CA ASN A 235 -12.81 18.70 14.47
C ASN A 235 -11.62 19.19 15.27
N PHE A 236 -11.89 19.60 16.50
CA PHE A 236 -10.91 19.83 17.53
C PHE A 236 -11.15 18.82 18.64
N THR A 237 -10.17 17.95 18.89
CA THR A 237 -10.24 16.92 19.91
C THR A 237 -9.07 17.07 20.85
N GLU A 238 -9.37 17.29 22.14
CA GLU A 238 -8.37 17.33 23.19
C GLU A 238 -8.68 16.26 24.23
N GLY A 239 -7.68 15.46 24.56
CA GLY A 239 -7.77 14.38 25.52
C GLY A 239 -6.68 14.43 26.56
N GLY A 240 -7.07 14.19 27.81
CA GLY A 240 -6.15 14.01 28.94
C GLY A 240 -6.38 12.66 29.60
N GLY A 241 -5.32 12.04 30.09
CA GLY A 241 -5.39 10.71 30.67
C GLY A 241 -4.51 10.51 31.91
N VAL A 242 -4.64 9.33 32.48
CA VAL A 242 -3.81 8.92 33.64
C VAL A 242 -2.33 8.88 33.24
N LYS A 243 -1.42 9.12 34.22
CA LYS A 243 0.04 9.17 33.99
C LYS A 243 0.48 10.22 32.99
N ASN A 244 -0.16 11.39 33.00
CA ASN A 244 0.13 12.52 32.13
C ASN A 244 0.05 12.18 30.64
N LYS A 245 -0.86 11.25 30.27
CA LYS A 245 -1.15 10.97 28.87
C LYS A 245 -1.99 12.09 28.29
N PHE A 246 -1.71 12.46 27.04
CA PHE A 246 -2.48 13.41 26.26
C PHE A 246 -2.62 12.95 24.81
N ASP A 247 -3.70 13.41 24.16
CA ASP A 247 -3.98 13.17 22.75
C ASP A 247 -4.75 14.38 22.18
N SER A 248 -4.12 15.09 21.25
CA SER A 248 -4.66 16.26 20.58
C SER A 248 -4.78 15.96 19.10
N LYS A 249 -6.00 16.07 18.52
CA LYS A 249 -6.29 15.79 17.10
C LYS A 249 -7.15 16.90 16.54
N ASN A 250 -6.53 17.76 15.75
CA ASN A 250 -7.16 18.97 15.24
C ASN A 250 -7.11 19.00 13.72
N SER A 251 -8.25 19.29 13.09
CA SER A 251 -8.35 19.47 11.65
C SER A 251 -9.33 20.57 11.29
N ALA A 252 -9.01 21.34 10.26
CA ALA A 252 -9.90 22.31 9.67
C ALA A 252 -9.72 22.31 8.16
N LEU A 253 -10.84 22.21 7.43
CA LEU A 253 -10.89 22.22 5.96
C LEU A 253 -11.84 23.32 5.50
N LYS A 254 -11.45 24.03 4.46
CA LYS A 254 -12.30 24.96 3.71
C LYS A 254 -12.18 24.67 2.23
N MET A 255 -13.30 24.65 1.56
CA MET A 255 -13.33 24.45 0.10
C MET A 255 -14.17 25.55 -0.55
N ASP A 256 -13.58 26.20 -1.52
CA ASP A 256 -14.24 27.17 -2.39
C ASP A 256 -13.71 27.00 -3.82
N LYS A 257 -14.43 27.59 -4.78
CA LYS A 257 -14.09 27.50 -6.22
C LYS A 257 -12.68 27.99 -6.54
N LYS A 258 -12.19 29.00 -5.80
CA LYS A 258 -10.86 29.62 -6.06
C LYS A 258 -9.80 29.23 -5.05
N VAL A 259 -10.21 28.88 -3.82
CA VAL A 259 -9.27 28.62 -2.72
C VAL A 259 -9.76 27.45 -1.90
N SER A 260 -8.94 26.41 -1.79
CA SER A 260 -9.18 25.31 -0.86
C SER A 260 -8.01 25.23 0.11
N ALA A 261 -8.30 25.00 1.40
CA ALA A 261 -7.28 24.93 2.43
C ALA A 261 -7.57 23.77 3.40
N SER A 262 -6.52 23.11 3.86
CA SER A 262 -6.60 22.19 4.99
C SER A 262 -5.49 22.44 5.99
N ILE A 263 -5.82 22.34 7.28
CA ILE A 263 -4.90 22.46 8.39
C ILE A 263 -5.12 21.24 9.28
N ILE A 264 -4.04 20.51 9.60
CA ILE A 264 -4.04 19.38 10.52
C ILE A 264 -2.94 19.63 11.53
N ALA A 265 -3.27 19.53 12.82
CA ALA A 265 -2.30 19.67 13.91
C ALA A 265 -2.61 18.62 14.99
N ASN A 266 -1.76 17.62 15.11
CA ASN A 266 -1.95 16.53 16.05
C ASN A 266 -0.71 16.32 16.89
N ALA A 267 -0.91 15.95 18.13
CA ALA A 267 0.18 15.57 19.04
C ALA A 267 -0.32 14.59 20.08
N ASN A 268 0.49 13.62 20.43
CA ASN A 268 0.17 12.69 21.51
C ASN A 268 1.43 12.11 22.18
N ASN A 269 1.25 11.53 23.35
CA ASN A 269 2.19 10.67 24.02
C ASN A 269 1.61 9.29 24.34
N THR A 270 0.61 8.87 23.58
CA THR A 270 -0.08 7.59 23.70
C THR A 270 0.54 6.50 22.83
N ASN A 271 1.62 6.79 22.12
CA ASN A 271 2.26 5.99 21.09
C ASN A 271 1.43 5.78 19.81
N GLU A 272 0.37 6.54 19.62
CA GLU A 272 -0.32 6.56 18.33
C GLU A 272 0.56 7.26 17.29
N THR A 273 0.76 6.63 16.14
CA THR A 273 1.53 7.22 15.05
C THR A 273 0.78 8.42 14.48
N VAL A 274 1.36 9.62 14.60
CA VAL A 274 0.76 10.86 14.06
C VAL A 274 1.11 11.10 12.60
N PHE A 275 2.16 10.46 12.08
CA PHE A 275 2.59 10.57 10.71
C PHE A 275 3.43 9.37 10.31
N SER A 276 3.14 8.76 9.19
CA SER A 276 3.81 7.57 8.68
C SER A 276 4.55 7.85 7.37
N ILE A 277 5.42 6.92 6.97
CA ILE A 277 6.08 6.99 5.66
C ILE A 277 5.06 7.02 4.50
N MET A 278 3.90 6.38 4.66
CA MET A 278 2.85 6.43 3.64
C MET A 278 2.13 7.77 3.59
N ASP A 279 1.94 8.42 4.73
CA ASP A 279 1.43 9.79 4.75
C ASP A 279 2.40 10.74 4.06
N TYR A 280 3.70 10.55 4.27
CA TYR A 280 4.75 11.26 3.52
C TYR A 280 4.67 11.01 2.01
N LEU A 281 4.55 9.75 1.60
CA LEU A 281 4.42 9.40 0.18
C LEU A 281 3.13 9.99 -0.42
N ASN A 282 2.01 9.94 0.30
CA ASN A 282 0.74 10.51 -0.14
C ASN A 282 0.81 12.03 -0.26
N ALA A 283 1.42 12.71 0.71
CA ALA A 283 1.67 14.14 0.68
C ALA A 283 2.52 14.55 -0.53
N ASN A 284 3.31 13.63 -1.04
CA ASN A 284 4.18 13.81 -2.20
C ASN A 284 3.58 13.29 -3.52
N GLY A 285 2.26 13.16 -3.61
CA GLY A 285 1.57 12.72 -4.83
C GLY A 285 1.37 11.21 -4.94
N GLY A 286 1.47 10.50 -3.82
CA GLY A 286 1.32 9.05 -3.74
C GLY A 286 2.52 8.29 -4.32
N LEU A 287 2.38 6.99 -4.46
CA LEU A 287 3.42 6.13 -5.06
C LEU A 287 3.68 6.51 -6.53
N THR A 288 2.69 7.05 -7.22
CA THR A 288 2.83 7.51 -8.61
C THR A 288 3.56 8.85 -8.72
N GLY A 289 3.47 9.70 -7.70
CA GLY A 289 4.19 10.98 -7.64
C GLY A 289 5.66 10.84 -7.23
N VAL A 290 6.04 9.71 -6.65
CA VAL A 290 7.43 9.38 -6.28
C VAL A 290 8.15 8.64 -7.41
N LYS A 291 7.41 7.90 -8.23
CA LYS A 291 7.94 7.29 -9.46
C LYS A 291 7.66 8.23 -10.61
N THR A 292 8.70 8.65 -11.30
CA THR A 292 8.54 9.36 -12.56
C THR A 292 7.81 8.50 -13.60
N THR A 293 7.29 9.11 -14.64
CA THR A 293 6.62 8.43 -15.75
C THR A 293 7.46 7.28 -16.31
N ASN A 294 8.78 7.35 -16.16
CA ASN A 294 9.75 6.38 -16.67
C ASN A 294 10.54 5.65 -15.57
N GLY A 295 10.24 5.90 -14.28
CA GLY A 295 10.90 5.20 -13.15
C GLY A 295 12.32 5.66 -12.82
N PHE A 296 12.78 6.77 -13.40
CA PHE A 296 14.18 7.19 -13.29
C PHE A 296 14.52 8.02 -12.06
N ALA A 297 13.63 8.88 -11.57
CA ALA A 297 13.90 9.59 -10.31
C ALA A 297 13.11 8.95 -9.18
N GLN A 298 13.79 8.33 -8.25
CA GLN A 298 13.18 7.86 -7.00
C GLN A 298 13.54 8.85 -5.90
N LEU A 299 12.56 9.29 -5.13
CA LEU A 299 12.82 9.95 -3.86
C LEU A 299 13.40 8.89 -2.92
N SER A 300 14.72 8.91 -2.73
CA SER A 300 15.38 8.07 -1.74
C SER A 300 15.18 8.72 -0.36
N LEU A 301 14.54 8.01 0.55
CA LEU A 301 14.47 8.45 1.94
C LEU A 301 15.83 8.25 2.59
N SER A 302 16.38 9.31 3.19
CA SER A 302 17.56 9.22 4.02
C SER A 302 17.33 8.31 5.24
N SER A 303 18.39 7.86 5.89
CA SER A 303 18.31 7.12 7.15
C SER A 303 17.59 7.93 8.24
N ALA A 304 17.86 9.23 8.31
CA ALA A 304 17.19 10.14 9.23
C ALA A 304 15.67 10.21 8.98
N GLU A 305 15.24 10.38 7.73
CA GLU A 305 13.81 10.40 7.37
C GLU A 305 13.12 9.09 7.74
N ARG A 306 13.71 7.94 7.40
CA ARG A 306 13.15 6.63 7.75
C ARG A 306 12.97 6.48 9.26
N ASN A 307 13.97 6.83 10.04
CA ASN A 307 13.95 6.69 11.50
C ASN A 307 12.90 7.60 12.17
N VAL A 308 12.68 8.82 11.66
CA VAL A 308 11.63 9.71 12.17
C VAL A 308 10.24 9.22 11.81
N LEU A 309 10.05 8.74 10.57
CA LEU A 309 8.75 8.39 10.01
C LEU A 309 8.30 6.95 10.31
N MET A 310 9.24 6.07 10.70
CA MET A 310 8.96 4.67 11.04
C MET A 310 9.16 4.46 12.54
N PRO A 311 8.09 4.46 13.36
CA PRO A 311 8.21 4.14 14.78
C PRO A 311 8.74 2.72 14.96
N SER A 312 9.65 2.55 15.91
CA SER A 312 10.16 1.23 16.30
C SER A 312 9.25 0.59 17.35
N ASN A 313 9.05 -0.72 17.27
CA ASN A 313 8.23 -1.46 18.23
C ASN A 313 8.86 -1.56 19.64
N ASP A 314 10.15 -1.26 19.77
CA ASP A 314 10.92 -1.29 21.01
C ASP A 314 10.83 0.00 21.84
N GLU A 315 10.08 0.99 21.36
CA GLU A 315 9.86 2.24 22.09
C GLU A 315 8.77 2.09 23.15
N TYR A 316 9.12 2.23 24.42
CA TYR A 316 8.14 2.18 25.52
C TYR A 316 7.50 3.53 25.84
N LYS A 317 8.12 4.62 25.40
CA LYS A 317 7.60 5.98 25.51
C LYS A 317 7.90 6.73 24.23
N ARG A 318 6.86 7.29 23.63
CA ARG A 318 6.98 8.16 22.46
C ARG A 318 6.05 9.34 22.63
N THR A 319 6.56 10.53 22.37
CA THR A 319 5.80 11.75 22.18
C THR A 319 6.02 12.19 20.76
N SER A 320 4.97 12.47 20.03
CA SER A 320 5.08 12.92 18.65
C SER A 320 4.02 13.95 18.32
N GLY A 321 4.37 14.87 17.41
CA GLY A 321 3.50 15.92 16.92
C GLY A 321 3.66 16.14 15.42
N ILE A 322 2.59 16.54 14.74
CA ILE A 322 2.59 16.94 13.35
C ILE A 322 1.78 18.21 13.15
N GLY A 323 2.33 19.12 12.33
CA GLY A 323 1.60 20.21 11.70
C GLY A 323 1.60 20.01 10.19
N ASN A 324 0.45 20.09 9.56
CA ASN A 324 0.30 20.04 8.11
C ASN A 324 -0.62 21.16 7.64
N VAL A 325 -0.18 21.89 6.63
CA VAL A 325 -0.98 22.93 5.96
C VAL A 325 -0.94 22.67 4.46
N ASN A 326 -2.12 22.61 3.84
CA ASN A 326 -2.25 22.59 2.39
C ASN A 326 -3.12 23.75 1.93
N LEU A 327 -2.68 24.40 0.87
CA LEU A 327 -3.36 25.49 0.23
C LEU A 327 -3.41 25.23 -1.28
N THR A 328 -4.59 25.14 -1.85
CA THR A 328 -4.80 25.07 -3.29
C THR A 328 -5.44 26.35 -3.78
N LEU A 329 -4.76 27.04 -4.69
CA LEU A 329 -5.20 28.26 -5.34
C LEU A 329 -5.54 27.95 -6.79
N LYS A 330 -6.66 28.46 -7.26
CA LYS A 330 -7.11 28.35 -8.65
C LYS A 330 -7.34 29.77 -9.21
N PRO A 331 -6.26 30.48 -9.58
CA PRO A 331 -6.36 31.85 -10.11
C PRO A 331 -7.24 31.90 -11.36
N THR A 332 -7.16 30.86 -12.20
CA THR A 332 -8.01 30.70 -13.38
C THR A 332 -8.52 29.24 -13.43
N SER A 333 -9.45 28.94 -14.33
CA SER A 333 -9.93 27.58 -14.62
C SER A 333 -8.84 26.67 -15.21
N HIS A 334 -7.76 27.25 -15.71
CA HIS A 334 -6.68 26.56 -16.43
C HIS A 334 -5.37 26.46 -15.63
N TYR A 335 -5.29 27.13 -14.47
CA TYR A 335 -4.07 27.17 -13.68
C TYR A 335 -4.36 26.92 -12.20
N ASN A 336 -3.74 25.89 -11.67
CA ASN A 336 -3.85 25.49 -10.27
C ASN A 336 -2.47 25.47 -9.62
N VAL A 337 -2.39 25.98 -8.39
CA VAL A 337 -1.19 25.93 -7.53
C VAL A 337 -1.58 25.29 -6.23
N THR A 338 -0.86 24.23 -5.84
CA THR A 338 -1.02 23.59 -4.53
C THR A 338 0.29 23.72 -3.77
N ILE A 339 0.22 24.26 -2.56
CA ILE A 339 1.32 24.42 -1.62
C ILE A 339 1.04 23.52 -0.42
N GLY A 340 1.97 22.65 -0.06
CA GLY A 340 1.90 21.78 1.10
C GLY A 340 3.10 21.99 1.99
N VAL A 341 2.89 22.14 3.31
CA VAL A 341 3.94 22.18 4.32
C VAL A 341 3.62 21.17 5.40
N ILE A 342 4.61 20.36 5.74
CA ILE A 342 4.51 19.37 6.83
C ILE A 342 5.69 19.57 7.75
N HIS A 343 5.43 19.56 9.04
CA HIS A 343 6.44 19.47 10.09
C HIS A 343 6.05 18.39 11.08
N ASN A 344 6.97 17.47 11.37
CA ASN A 344 6.79 16.39 12.34
C ASN A 344 7.95 16.41 13.35
N GLU A 345 7.64 16.22 14.62
CA GLU A 345 8.62 16.09 15.69
C GLU A 345 8.36 14.86 16.53
N MET A 346 9.43 14.20 17.00
CA MET A 346 9.32 13.03 17.87
C MET A 346 10.41 12.99 18.94
N ASP A 347 10.04 12.50 20.12
CA ASP A 347 10.96 12.11 21.21
C ASP A 347 10.54 10.73 21.70
N ALA A 348 11.47 9.77 21.71
CA ALA A 348 11.18 8.40 22.08
C ALA A 348 12.25 7.82 22.99
N LYS A 349 11.86 6.83 23.80
CA LYS A 349 12.75 6.07 24.67
C LYS A 349 12.54 4.59 24.45
N SER A 350 13.65 3.85 24.38
CA SER A 350 13.68 2.38 24.30
C SER A 350 14.44 1.79 25.47
N ALA A 351 14.09 0.58 25.85
CA ALA A 351 14.81 -0.23 26.80
C ALA A 351 14.72 -1.70 26.35
N LEU A 352 15.88 -2.26 26.05
CA LEU A 352 16.02 -3.62 25.54
C LEU A 352 16.94 -4.40 26.46
N SER A 353 16.66 -5.69 26.58
CA SER A 353 17.55 -6.67 27.18
C SER A 353 17.69 -7.81 26.16
N THR A 354 18.89 -7.99 25.65
CA THR A 354 19.20 -8.95 24.59
C THR A 354 20.10 -10.05 25.14
N GLU A 355 19.71 -11.28 24.95
CA GLU A 355 20.58 -12.44 25.16
C GLU A 355 21.02 -12.95 23.79
N GLN A 356 22.34 -12.93 23.54
CA GLN A 356 22.94 -13.38 22.29
C GLN A 356 23.73 -14.65 22.50
N HIS A 357 23.58 -15.58 21.57
CA HIS A 357 24.40 -16.76 21.44
C HIS A 357 25.27 -16.57 20.21
N VAL A 358 26.50 -16.11 20.40
CA VAL A 358 27.44 -15.78 19.33
C VAL A 358 28.33 -17.00 19.04
N LYS A 359 28.41 -17.41 17.79
CA LYS A 359 29.31 -18.48 17.35
C LYS A 359 30.69 -17.90 17.08
N VAL A 360 31.65 -18.31 17.85
CA VAL A 360 33.07 -17.95 17.67
C VAL A 360 33.87 -19.27 17.47
N ALA A 361 34.31 -19.49 16.23
CA ALA A 361 34.93 -20.75 15.82
C ALA A 361 34.01 -21.96 16.12
N GLN A 362 34.40 -22.82 17.06
CA GLN A 362 33.61 -24.00 17.46
C GLN A 362 32.83 -23.79 18.78
N GLU A 363 32.98 -22.66 19.42
CA GLU A 363 32.33 -22.34 20.69
C GLU A 363 31.14 -21.40 20.51
N VAL A 364 30.22 -21.44 21.49
CA VAL A 364 29.09 -20.51 21.58
C VAL A 364 29.25 -19.66 22.82
N ILE A 365 29.57 -18.40 22.63
CA ILE A 365 29.67 -17.43 23.73
C ILE A 365 28.27 -16.85 23.99
N ARG A 366 27.88 -16.83 25.28
CA ARG A 366 26.67 -16.12 25.69
C ARG A 366 27.01 -14.71 26.13
N LYS A 367 26.38 -13.74 25.45
CA LYS A 367 26.44 -12.33 25.77
C LYS A 367 25.05 -11.85 26.16
N SER A 368 24.96 -11.13 27.27
CA SER A 368 23.73 -10.43 27.65
C SER A 368 23.97 -8.93 27.54
N THR A 369 23.09 -8.23 26.88
CA THR A 369 23.22 -6.79 26.63
C THR A 369 22.00 -6.06 27.17
N GLU A 370 22.20 -5.01 27.96
CA GLU A 370 21.17 -4.09 28.38
C GLU A 370 21.36 -2.74 27.65
N GLU A 371 20.35 -2.33 26.91
CA GLU A 371 20.38 -1.11 26.10
C GLU A 371 19.29 -0.14 26.54
N ASN A 372 19.69 1.11 26.75
CA ASN A 372 18.79 2.21 27.03
C ASN A 372 18.97 3.30 25.98
N GLY A 373 17.97 3.52 25.16
CA GLY A 373 17.99 4.46 24.04
C GLY A 373 17.11 5.67 24.28
N LYS A 374 17.59 6.82 23.77
CA LYS A 374 16.81 8.05 23.64
C LYS A 374 16.95 8.56 22.21
N LYS A 375 15.83 8.63 21.53
CA LYS A 375 15.73 9.14 20.16
C LYS A 375 15.00 10.47 20.17
N ARG A 376 15.51 11.45 19.42
CA ARG A 376 14.83 12.72 19.16
C ARG A 376 15.02 13.07 17.68
N GLY A 377 13.94 13.40 17.00
CA GLY A 377 14.03 13.74 15.61
C GLY A 377 12.92 14.66 15.13
N ASN A 378 13.21 15.37 14.06
CA ASN A 378 12.25 16.17 13.33
C ASN A 378 12.33 15.90 11.82
N PHE A 379 11.23 16.16 11.18
CA PHE A 379 11.09 16.07 9.73
C PHE A 379 10.24 17.23 9.25
N SER A 380 10.70 17.90 8.20
CA SER A 380 9.98 18.99 7.55
C SER A 380 9.95 18.76 6.05
N SER A 381 8.82 19.00 5.42
CA SER A 381 8.73 18.99 3.96
C SER A 381 7.89 20.13 3.42
N PHE A 382 8.31 20.63 2.26
CA PHE A 382 7.62 21.61 1.45
C PHE A 382 7.32 21.01 0.08
N ASN A 383 6.09 21.12 -0.38
CA ASN A 383 5.65 20.66 -1.70
C ASN A 383 4.94 21.81 -2.43
N LEU A 384 5.38 22.11 -3.64
CA LEU A 384 4.75 23.04 -4.55
C LEU A 384 4.39 22.28 -5.84
N SER A 385 3.12 22.17 -6.12
CA SER A 385 2.61 21.59 -7.36
C SER A 385 1.87 22.64 -8.17
N GLN A 386 2.24 22.81 -9.42
CA GLN A 386 1.61 23.72 -10.34
C GLN A 386 1.11 22.93 -11.54
N LYS A 387 -0.14 23.14 -11.91
CA LYS A 387 -0.74 22.56 -13.10
C LYS A 387 -1.25 23.69 -13.98
N TRP A 388 -0.82 23.69 -15.22
CA TRP A 388 -1.24 24.64 -16.23
C TRP A 388 -1.78 23.90 -17.45
N ASP A 389 -3.08 24.03 -17.68
CA ASP A 389 -3.74 23.58 -18.91
C ASP A 389 -3.62 24.69 -19.94
N VAL A 390 -2.53 24.66 -20.73
CA VAL A 390 -2.16 25.70 -21.70
C VAL A 390 -3.30 25.92 -22.71
N ASN A 391 -3.90 24.81 -23.13
CA ASN A 391 -5.10 24.76 -23.96
C ASN A 391 -5.77 23.37 -23.77
N PRO A 392 -6.93 23.08 -24.41
CA PRO A 392 -7.60 21.78 -24.28
C PRO A 392 -6.76 20.57 -24.72
N TYR A 393 -5.66 20.80 -25.44
CA TYR A 393 -4.82 19.75 -26.02
C TYR A 393 -3.45 19.67 -25.36
N ALA A 394 -3.08 20.61 -24.47
CA ALA A 394 -1.75 20.64 -23.85
C ALA A 394 -1.81 21.00 -22.37
N SER A 395 -1.13 20.24 -21.55
CA SER A 395 -0.96 20.50 -20.13
C SER A 395 0.49 20.43 -19.71
N LEU A 396 0.90 21.32 -18.81
CA LEU A 396 2.22 21.40 -18.21
C LEU A 396 2.07 21.30 -16.69
N ARG A 397 2.92 20.48 -16.09
CA ARG A 397 2.93 20.29 -14.65
C ARG A 397 4.34 20.47 -14.11
N PHE A 398 4.45 21.28 -13.06
CA PHE A 398 5.67 21.46 -12.29
C PHE A 398 5.45 20.93 -10.88
N GLN A 399 6.41 20.22 -10.34
CA GLN A 399 6.38 19.76 -8.97
C GLN A 399 7.75 19.97 -8.34
N THR A 400 7.78 20.73 -7.26
CA THR A 400 8.98 20.96 -6.43
C THR A 400 8.73 20.38 -5.07
N LYS A 401 9.67 19.60 -4.57
CA LYS A 401 9.62 19.00 -3.23
C LYS A 401 10.94 19.26 -2.54
N LEU A 402 10.86 19.74 -1.32
CA LEU A 402 12.00 19.89 -0.42
C LEU A 402 11.69 19.08 0.84
N ALA A 403 12.67 18.35 1.35
CA ALA A 403 12.53 17.66 2.63
C ALA A 403 13.82 17.80 3.44
N TYR A 404 13.68 17.99 4.73
CA TYR A 404 14.76 18.05 5.69
C TYR A 404 14.43 17.18 6.90
N SER A 405 15.41 16.48 7.41
CA SER A 405 15.30 15.67 8.63
C SER A 405 16.55 15.80 9.49
N ASP A 406 16.37 15.79 10.80
CA ASP A 406 17.44 15.70 11.81
C ASP A 406 17.03 14.65 12.83
N MET A 407 17.89 13.69 13.09
CA MET A 407 17.68 12.59 14.02
C MET A 407 18.89 12.41 14.91
N ARG A 408 18.66 12.30 16.20
CA ARG A 408 19.67 11.98 17.21
C ARG A 408 19.24 10.74 17.96
N ASN A 409 20.13 9.78 18.04
CA ASN A 409 19.91 8.55 18.77
C ASN A 409 21.09 8.35 19.74
N ASN A 410 20.82 8.41 21.03
CA ASN A 410 21.81 8.19 22.05
C ASN A 410 21.50 6.88 22.75
N MET A 411 22.42 5.93 22.72
CA MET A 411 22.29 4.62 23.33
C MET A 411 23.38 4.43 24.39
N SER A 412 22.99 3.97 25.56
CA SER A 412 23.87 3.50 26.61
C SER A 412 23.72 2.00 26.75
N ILE A 413 24.81 1.28 26.70
CA ILE A 413 24.87 -0.15 26.54
C ILE A 413 25.74 -0.76 27.62
N MET A 414 25.26 -1.84 28.23
CA MET A 414 26.03 -2.65 29.18
C MET A 414 26.04 -4.09 28.67
N ASP A 415 27.22 -4.57 28.39
CA ASP A 415 27.45 -5.98 27.99
C ASP A 415 27.93 -6.80 29.16
N TYR A 416 27.44 -8.03 29.27
CA TYR A 416 27.80 -9.02 30.28
C TYR A 416 28.18 -10.33 29.58
N TYR A 417 29.40 -10.78 29.75
CA TYR A 417 29.90 -12.06 29.23
C TYR A 417 31.09 -12.57 30.04
N ASN A 418 31.19 -13.87 30.21
CA ASN A 418 32.31 -14.53 30.92
C ASN A 418 32.66 -13.86 32.27
N ASN A 419 31.67 -13.48 33.08
CA ASN A 419 31.82 -12.74 34.34
C ASN A 419 32.43 -11.31 34.25
N ASN A 420 32.58 -10.80 33.01
CA ASN A 420 32.97 -9.40 32.75
C ASN A 420 31.75 -8.54 32.46
N SER A 421 31.87 -7.25 32.67
CA SER A 421 30.86 -6.26 32.23
C SER A 421 31.56 -5.09 31.60
N ASP A 422 31.12 -4.73 30.41
CA ASP A 422 31.67 -3.63 29.65
C ASP A 422 30.62 -2.56 29.40
N ARG A 423 31.04 -1.31 29.46
CA ARG A 423 30.17 -0.16 29.15
C ARG A 423 30.49 0.40 27.79
N ASN A 424 29.48 0.42 26.95
CA ASN A 424 29.54 0.92 25.60
C ASN A 424 28.49 2.04 25.38
N ALA A 425 28.65 2.85 24.33
CA ALA A 425 27.68 3.88 23.98
C ALA A 425 27.76 4.24 22.51
N ASP A 426 26.61 4.48 21.91
CA ASP A 426 26.48 5.02 20.54
C ASP A 426 25.73 6.37 20.59
N ASN A 427 26.33 7.42 20.05
CA ASN A 427 25.71 8.72 19.85
C ASN A 427 25.65 9.01 18.35
N ASP A 428 24.53 8.69 17.73
CA ASP A 428 24.32 8.77 16.29
C ASP A 428 23.47 10.02 15.94
N LYS A 429 24.04 10.90 15.11
CA LYS A 429 23.38 12.10 14.58
C LYS A 429 23.26 11.96 13.09
N ASN A 430 22.05 11.91 12.60
CA ASN A 430 21.75 11.77 11.19
C ASN A 430 20.96 12.98 10.69
N LYS A 431 21.41 13.59 9.59
CA LYS A 431 20.65 14.63 8.90
C LYS A 431 20.38 14.21 7.47
N GLY A 432 19.24 14.61 6.95
CA GLY A 432 18.84 14.37 5.58
C GLY A 432 18.32 15.64 4.92
N PHE A 433 18.70 15.87 3.68
CA PHE A 433 18.17 16.92 2.84
C PHE A 433 17.89 16.39 1.45
N ASN A 434 16.67 16.59 0.97
CA ASN A 434 16.22 16.12 -0.34
C ASN A 434 15.57 17.25 -1.13
N VAL A 435 15.90 17.32 -2.41
CA VAL A 435 15.25 18.18 -3.41
C VAL A 435 14.77 17.32 -4.55
N LEU A 436 13.54 17.48 -4.98
CA LEU A 436 13.01 16.90 -6.21
C LEU A 436 12.30 17.97 -7.01
N GLN A 437 12.72 18.17 -8.25
CA GLN A 437 12.06 19.02 -9.22
C GLN A 437 11.65 18.17 -10.41
N GLN A 438 10.36 18.22 -10.76
CA GLN A 438 9.82 17.51 -11.91
C GLN A 438 9.05 18.46 -12.82
N VAL A 439 9.23 18.31 -14.11
CA VAL A 439 8.49 19.00 -15.14
C VAL A 439 7.90 17.95 -16.08
N ASN A 440 6.61 17.96 -16.28
CA ASN A 440 5.90 17.03 -17.17
C ASN A 440 5.07 17.81 -18.18
N LEU A 441 5.23 17.47 -19.45
CA LEU A 441 4.46 17.98 -20.58
C LEU A 441 3.63 16.84 -21.16
N ASN A 442 2.34 17.11 -21.41
CA ASN A 442 1.48 16.25 -22.24
C ASN A 442 0.79 17.12 -23.29
N SER A 443 0.85 16.70 -24.55
CA SER A 443 0.22 17.42 -25.65
C SER A 443 -0.37 16.45 -26.67
N LEU A 444 -1.64 16.66 -27.02
CA LEU A 444 -2.26 15.93 -28.13
C LEU A 444 -1.80 16.56 -29.45
N ILE A 445 -1.12 15.80 -30.29
CA ILE A 445 -0.65 16.20 -31.61
C ILE A 445 -1.24 15.23 -32.62
N GLY A 446 -2.07 15.74 -33.54
CA GLY A 446 -2.83 14.90 -34.46
C GLY A 446 -3.74 13.92 -33.71
N LYS A 447 -3.59 12.63 -33.95
CA LYS A 447 -4.35 11.56 -33.26
C LYS A 447 -3.58 10.92 -32.10
N GLY A 448 -2.39 11.43 -31.77
CA GLY A 448 -1.51 10.85 -30.76
C GLY A 448 -1.23 11.78 -29.60
N LEU A 449 -0.51 11.26 -28.60
CA LEU A 449 -0.05 11.97 -27.41
C LEU A 449 1.48 12.09 -27.45
N LEU A 450 1.98 13.32 -27.53
CA LEU A 450 3.36 13.64 -27.19
C LEU A 450 3.44 13.87 -25.67
N TYR A 451 4.39 13.23 -25.02
CA TYR A 451 4.69 13.46 -23.63
C TYR A 451 6.19 13.66 -23.42
N GLY A 452 6.55 14.45 -22.41
CA GLY A 452 7.92 14.67 -22.02
C GLY A 452 8.03 14.87 -20.53
N SER A 453 9.17 14.50 -19.96
CA SER A 453 9.50 14.76 -18.56
C SER A 453 10.96 15.14 -18.40
N VAL A 454 11.23 16.02 -17.44
CA VAL A 454 12.55 16.30 -16.93
C VAL A 454 12.47 16.25 -15.42
N ASP A 455 13.40 15.48 -14.84
CA ASP A 455 13.45 15.23 -13.40
C ASP A 455 14.85 15.59 -12.90
N PHE A 456 14.92 16.34 -11.81
CA PHE A 456 16.12 16.63 -11.06
C PHE A 456 15.89 16.17 -9.62
N ALA A 457 16.76 15.32 -9.10
CA ALA A 457 16.73 14.88 -7.72
C ALA A 457 18.12 15.02 -7.08
N PHE A 458 18.16 15.70 -5.95
CA PHE A 458 19.37 15.78 -5.12
C PHE A 458 19.03 15.28 -3.72
N SER A 459 19.89 14.43 -3.18
CA SER A 459 19.80 13.99 -1.80
C SER A 459 21.15 14.07 -1.11
N LYS A 460 21.13 14.52 0.14
CA LYS A 460 22.29 14.51 1.04
C LYS A 460 21.90 13.85 2.35
N SER A 461 22.68 12.88 2.81
CA SER A 461 22.55 12.25 4.11
C SER A 461 23.89 12.38 4.84
N GLU A 462 23.87 13.06 5.98
CA GLU A 462 25.01 13.24 6.88
C GLU A 462 24.84 12.30 8.06
N ARG A 463 25.88 11.58 8.45
CA ARG A 463 25.90 10.76 9.65
C ARG A 463 27.16 11.05 10.44
N ASN A 464 26.99 11.51 11.67
CA ASN A 464 28.04 11.67 12.65
C ASN A 464 27.79 10.67 13.80
N LEU A 465 28.70 9.72 13.97
CA LEU A 465 28.62 8.69 14.99
C LEU A 465 29.83 8.76 15.92
N ASP A 466 29.56 9.06 17.18
CA ASP A 466 30.53 8.91 18.28
C ASP A 466 30.27 7.57 18.97
N VAL A 467 31.28 6.72 19.05
CA VAL A 467 31.20 5.39 19.65
C VAL A 467 32.17 5.26 20.80
N LEU A 468 31.67 4.79 21.93
CA LEU A 468 32.49 4.23 22.98
C LEU A 468 32.36 2.70 22.91
N SER A 469 33.46 1.98 22.67
CA SER A 469 33.42 0.52 22.49
C SER A 469 34.57 -0.15 23.21
N SER A 470 34.24 -1.20 23.95
CA SER A 470 35.21 -2.13 24.53
C SER A 470 35.82 -3.10 23.51
N TYR A 471 35.31 -3.08 22.27
CA TYR A 471 35.82 -3.87 21.15
C TYR A 471 36.79 -3.06 20.32
N GLU A 472 37.82 -3.70 19.75
CA GLU A 472 38.73 -3.05 18.81
C GLU A 472 38.02 -2.84 17.47
N LEU A 473 37.58 -1.60 17.25
CA LEU A 473 37.04 -1.14 15.96
C LEU A 473 38.20 -0.66 15.06
N PRO A 474 37.98 -0.41 13.74
CA PRO A 474 39.04 -0.01 12.83
C PRO A 474 39.82 1.22 13.33
N ASN A 475 41.15 1.10 13.38
CA ASN A 475 42.05 2.13 13.97
C ASN A 475 41.99 3.47 13.27
N GLU A 476 41.59 3.52 12.00
CA GLU A 476 41.41 4.72 11.20
C GLU A 476 40.38 5.70 11.79
N TYR A 477 39.48 5.22 12.63
CA TYR A 477 38.42 6.01 13.30
C TYR A 477 38.73 6.28 14.77
N LYS A 478 39.79 5.72 15.30
CA LYS A 478 40.16 5.84 16.72
C LYS A 478 40.59 7.26 17.07
N GLN A 479 39.96 7.84 18.10
CA GLN A 479 40.31 9.17 18.63
C GLN A 479 41.07 9.10 19.95
N ALA A 480 40.64 8.20 20.84
CA ALA A 480 41.28 7.94 22.12
C ALA A 480 41.05 6.48 22.48
N ASP A 481 41.55 6.02 23.65
CA ASP A 481 41.26 4.68 24.14
C ASP A 481 39.74 4.45 24.17
N ASP A 482 39.30 3.37 23.53
CA ASP A 482 37.86 2.94 23.43
C ASP A 482 36.92 3.95 22.75
N SER A 483 37.44 5.07 22.19
CA SER A 483 36.62 6.10 21.55
C SER A 483 36.89 6.17 20.04
N TYR A 484 35.81 6.14 19.27
CA TYR A 484 35.85 6.15 17.81
C TYR A 484 34.87 7.18 17.25
N TYR A 485 35.19 7.77 16.11
CA TYR A 485 34.37 8.76 15.44
C TYR A 485 34.31 8.53 13.94
N ILE A 486 33.09 8.55 13.41
CA ILE A 486 32.85 8.53 11.98
C ILE A 486 32.00 9.75 11.58
N ASP A 487 32.44 10.42 10.52
CA ASP A 487 31.70 11.46 9.80
C ASP A 487 31.53 10.98 8.37
N LYS A 488 30.29 10.69 7.98
CA LYS A 488 29.96 10.15 6.67
C LYS A 488 28.88 10.98 5.99
N ASP A 489 29.23 11.54 4.85
CA ASP A 489 28.31 12.20 3.93
C ASP A 489 28.03 11.30 2.72
N LEU A 490 26.76 11.04 2.45
CA LEU A 490 26.30 10.41 1.21
C LEU A 490 25.53 11.45 0.40
N LYS A 491 26.03 11.80 -0.79
CA LYS A 491 25.36 12.72 -1.72
C LYS A 491 24.99 11.99 -3.00
N LYS A 492 23.78 12.20 -3.49
CA LYS A 492 23.33 11.67 -4.77
C LYS A 492 22.63 12.76 -5.58
N LEU A 493 23.08 12.96 -6.80
CA LEU A 493 22.49 13.85 -7.78
C LEU A 493 21.99 13.01 -8.95
N ASN A 494 20.73 13.13 -9.29
CA ASN A 494 20.13 12.42 -10.40
C ASN A 494 19.40 13.40 -11.32
N VAL A 495 19.78 13.41 -12.59
CA VAL A 495 19.12 14.17 -13.66
C VAL A 495 18.62 13.19 -14.68
N ALA A 496 17.33 13.23 -14.98
CA ALA A 496 16.73 12.33 -15.95
C ALA A 496 15.76 13.08 -16.87
N GLY A 497 15.64 12.60 -18.10
CA GLY A 497 14.69 13.14 -19.05
C GLY A 497 14.15 12.06 -19.96
N ALA A 498 12.91 12.26 -20.42
CA ALA A 498 12.33 11.38 -21.43
C ALA A 498 11.39 12.17 -22.35
N VAL A 499 11.30 11.74 -23.57
CA VAL A 499 10.31 12.21 -24.56
C VAL A 499 9.77 11.03 -25.31
N GLY A 500 8.49 10.98 -25.49
CA GLY A 500 7.83 9.87 -26.20
C GLY A 500 6.56 10.29 -26.90
N TYR A 501 6.14 9.48 -27.85
CA TYR A 501 4.93 9.68 -28.61
C TYR A 501 4.13 8.38 -28.70
N VAL A 502 2.83 8.48 -28.43
CA VAL A 502 1.88 7.36 -28.51
C VAL A 502 0.83 7.72 -29.53
N PHE A 503 0.64 6.87 -30.56
CA PHE A 503 -0.35 7.14 -31.58
C PHE A 503 -1.07 5.85 -32.02
N PRO A 504 -2.35 5.96 -32.42
CA PRO A 504 -3.13 4.82 -32.87
C PRO A 504 -2.66 4.37 -34.29
N ILE A 505 -2.42 3.07 -34.46
CA ILE A 505 -2.06 2.48 -35.74
C ILE A 505 -3.18 1.67 -36.32
N PHE A 506 -3.87 0.82 -35.54
CA PHE A 506 -4.89 -0.08 -36.03
C PHE A 506 -5.85 -0.53 -34.91
N HIS A 507 -7.19 -0.57 -35.15
CA HIS A 507 -8.21 -1.19 -34.27
C HIS A 507 -7.97 -1.01 -32.74
N LYS A 508 -7.78 0.24 -32.27
CA LYS A 508 -7.50 0.56 -30.86
C LYS A 508 -6.15 0.07 -30.33
N ILE A 509 -5.22 -0.30 -31.21
CA ILE A 509 -3.82 -0.57 -30.89
C ILE A 509 -3.04 0.71 -31.12
N ASN A 510 -2.25 1.10 -30.13
CA ASN A 510 -1.36 2.24 -30.20
C ASN A 510 0.09 1.76 -30.28
N LEU A 511 0.89 2.45 -31.09
CA LEU A 511 2.34 2.34 -31.08
C LEU A 511 2.89 3.39 -30.09
N LYS A 512 3.80 2.98 -29.24
CA LYS A 512 4.53 3.84 -28.30
C LYS A 512 6.02 3.77 -28.64
N TRP A 513 6.66 4.92 -28.74
CA TRP A 513 8.11 5.03 -28.71
C TRP A 513 8.53 6.07 -27.67
N GLU A 514 9.75 5.93 -27.13
CA GLU A 514 10.28 6.81 -26.08
C GLU A 514 11.79 6.82 -26.15
N LEU A 515 12.36 8.00 -26.08
CA LEU A 515 13.77 8.25 -25.81
C LEU A 515 13.92 8.69 -24.36
N SER A 516 14.92 8.18 -23.67
CA SER A 516 15.16 8.54 -22.27
C SER A 516 16.66 8.59 -21.98
N GLY A 517 17.05 9.49 -21.09
CA GLY A 517 18.41 9.60 -20.58
C GLY A 517 18.40 9.88 -19.08
N GLN A 518 19.39 9.36 -18.38
CA GLN A 518 19.60 9.59 -16.97
C GLN A 518 21.10 9.71 -16.72
N ASN A 519 21.49 10.63 -15.86
CA ASN A 519 22.80 10.69 -15.24
C ASN A 519 22.62 10.71 -13.72
N SER A 520 23.38 9.88 -13.03
CA SER A 520 23.35 9.75 -11.57
C SER A 520 24.78 9.85 -11.05
N ASP A 521 25.06 10.89 -10.29
CA ASP A 521 26.30 11.08 -9.55
C ASP A 521 26.08 10.75 -8.09
N SER A 522 26.96 9.93 -7.52
CA SER A 522 26.93 9.55 -6.11
C SER A 522 28.32 9.73 -5.49
N TRP A 523 28.36 10.31 -4.29
CA TRP A 523 29.60 10.54 -3.54
C TRP A 523 29.43 10.01 -2.12
N ILE A 524 30.45 9.34 -1.62
CA ILE A 524 30.63 9.04 -0.21
C ILE A 524 31.88 9.82 0.23
N ASP A 525 31.69 10.81 1.10
CA ASP A 525 32.78 11.47 1.81
C ASP A 525 32.78 10.92 3.25
N GLN A 526 33.88 10.33 3.70
CA GLN A 526 33.98 9.70 5.00
C GLN A 526 35.30 10.06 5.67
N ASN A 527 35.25 10.83 6.76
CA ASN A 527 36.42 11.44 7.42
C ASN A 527 37.27 12.20 6.42
N VAL A 528 38.36 11.60 5.96
CA VAL A 528 39.31 12.20 5.00
C VAL A 528 39.28 11.56 3.62
N ASP A 529 38.52 10.46 3.47
CA ASP A 529 38.44 9.69 2.22
C ASP A 529 37.17 10.02 1.44
N SER A 530 37.27 9.93 0.12
CA SER A 530 36.14 10.23 -0.78
C SER A 530 36.08 9.25 -1.93
N GLU A 531 34.89 8.71 -2.16
CA GLU A 531 34.57 7.86 -3.29
C GLU A 531 33.47 8.47 -4.14
N HIS A 532 33.57 8.28 -5.45
CA HIS A 532 32.61 8.80 -6.42
C HIS A 532 32.23 7.75 -7.45
N LEU A 533 30.95 7.72 -7.78
CA LEU A 533 30.39 6.92 -8.85
C LEU A 533 29.45 7.78 -9.71
N ASN A 534 29.79 7.96 -10.96
CA ASN A 534 28.90 8.48 -11.99
C ASN A 534 28.33 7.30 -12.77
N SER A 535 27.04 7.27 -12.96
CA SER A 535 26.32 6.28 -13.76
C SER A 535 25.41 6.98 -14.75
N HIS A 536 25.46 6.62 -16.02
CA HIS A 536 24.54 7.13 -17.02
C HIS A 536 23.81 6.02 -17.75
N ASN A 537 22.62 6.34 -18.22
CA ASN A 537 21.77 5.45 -18.97
C ASN A 537 21.06 6.21 -20.10
N PHE A 538 21.23 5.76 -21.33
CA PHE A 538 20.48 6.25 -22.48
C PHE A 538 19.68 5.10 -23.09
N GLY A 539 18.38 5.29 -23.27
CA GLY A 539 17.50 4.22 -23.69
C GLY A 539 16.51 4.61 -24.78
N ILE A 540 16.23 3.67 -25.65
CA ILE A 540 15.18 3.75 -26.68
C ILE A 540 14.17 2.65 -26.41
N TYR A 541 12.91 3.01 -26.25
CA TYR A 541 11.80 2.07 -26.06
C TYR A 541 10.87 2.06 -27.27
N GLY A 542 10.47 0.86 -27.72
CA GLY A 542 9.44 0.64 -28.71
C GLY A 542 8.42 -0.39 -28.22
N GLY A 543 7.13 -0.12 -28.38
CA GLY A 543 6.10 -1.03 -27.88
C GLY A 543 4.72 -0.82 -28.47
N LEU A 544 3.89 -1.83 -28.34
CA LEU A 544 2.48 -1.84 -28.73
C LEU A 544 1.61 -1.90 -27.50
N MET A 545 0.55 -1.10 -27.46
CA MET A 545 -0.39 -1.08 -26.35
C MET A 545 -1.85 -1.02 -26.82
N LYS A 546 -2.72 -1.67 -26.04
CA LYS A 546 -4.17 -1.63 -26.23
C LYS A 546 -4.85 -1.48 -24.88
N ASN A 547 -5.47 -0.32 -24.63
CA ASN A 547 -6.03 0.05 -23.31
C ASN A 547 -7.54 -0.16 -23.20
N LYS A 548 -8.23 -0.55 -24.30
CA LYS A 548 -9.69 -0.68 -24.34
C LYS A 548 -10.11 -2.07 -24.80
N GLY A 549 -11.26 -2.56 -24.30
CA GLY A 549 -11.85 -3.85 -24.66
C GLY A 549 -11.63 -4.93 -23.59
N LEU A 550 -12.07 -6.16 -23.89
CA LEU A 550 -11.95 -7.32 -23.01
C LEU A 550 -10.50 -7.78 -22.84
N PHE A 551 -9.70 -7.63 -23.89
CA PHE A 551 -8.28 -7.93 -23.90
C PHE A 551 -7.48 -6.64 -24.01
N ARG A 552 -6.69 -6.33 -22.99
CA ARG A 552 -5.78 -5.19 -22.92
C ARG A 552 -4.36 -5.71 -22.82
N PHE A 553 -3.41 -5.03 -23.42
CA PHE A 553 -2.00 -5.40 -23.31
C PHE A 553 -1.10 -4.18 -23.51
N ASP A 554 0.11 -4.27 -22.97
CA ASP A 554 1.25 -3.38 -23.17
C ASP A 554 2.48 -4.28 -23.35
N ALA A 555 3.13 -4.25 -24.51
CA ALA A 555 4.25 -5.09 -24.85
C ALA A 555 5.32 -4.27 -25.55
N GLY A 556 6.54 -4.30 -25.05
CA GLY A 556 7.62 -3.52 -25.64
C GLY A 556 8.99 -3.97 -25.20
N VAL A 557 9.99 -3.38 -25.83
CA VAL A 557 11.39 -3.61 -25.54
C VAL A 557 12.09 -2.26 -25.43
N ARG A 558 12.92 -2.12 -24.41
CA ARG A 558 13.86 -1.02 -24.27
C ARG A 558 15.27 -1.51 -24.57
N PHE A 559 16.00 -0.75 -25.33
CA PHE A 559 17.43 -0.89 -25.52
C PHE A 559 18.11 0.26 -24.77
N SER A 560 18.99 -0.07 -23.83
CA SER A 560 19.65 0.90 -23.00
C SER A 560 21.16 0.70 -22.99
N ASP A 561 21.88 1.79 -23.14
CA ASP A 561 23.31 1.85 -22.88
C ASP A 561 23.54 2.32 -21.45
N TYR A 562 24.16 1.47 -20.65
CA TYR A 562 24.53 1.74 -19.26
C TYR A 562 26.05 1.93 -19.17
N GLY A 563 26.49 3.14 -18.83
CA GLY A 563 27.87 3.43 -18.59
C GLY A 563 28.14 3.91 -17.16
N ASN A 564 29.36 3.70 -16.70
CA ASN A 564 29.80 4.10 -15.36
C ASN A 564 31.21 4.64 -15.40
N SER A 565 31.52 5.64 -14.54
CA SER A 565 32.86 6.06 -14.22
C SER A 565 33.03 6.25 -12.72
N THR A 566 34.17 5.87 -12.16
CA THR A 566 34.37 5.86 -10.71
C THR A 566 35.87 6.00 -10.36
N ASN A 567 36.14 6.54 -9.17
CA ASN A 567 37.44 6.52 -8.54
C ASN A 567 37.63 5.39 -7.51
N ILE A 568 36.58 4.52 -7.34
CA ILE A 568 36.66 3.40 -6.40
C ILE A 568 37.69 2.37 -6.88
N ASN A 569 38.68 2.07 -6.02
CA ASN A 569 39.78 1.18 -6.34
C ASN A 569 39.27 -0.22 -6.78
N GLY A 570 39.88 -0.75 -7.86
CA GLY A 570 39.53 -2.10 -8.38
C GLY A 570 38.29 -2.15 -9.26
N LEU A 571 37.60 -1.04 -9.47
CA LEU A 571 36.49 -0.96 -10.42
C LEU A 571 36.91 -0.34 -11.75
N VAL A 572 36.47 -0.90 -12.85
CA VAL A 572 36.81 -0.46 -14.20
C VAL A 572 35.59 0.23 -14.83
N THR A 573 35.82 1.39 -15.40
CA THR A 573 34.83 2.09 -16.24
C THR A 573 34.41 1.22 -17.40
N LYS A 574 33.10 1.00 -17.53
CA LYS A 574 32.53 0.10 -18.55
C LYS A 574 31.17 0.60 -19.02
N SER A 575 30.91 0.48 -20.32
CA SER A 575 29.60 0.64 -20.92
C SER A 575 29.05 -0.73 -21.35
N VAL A 576 27.72 -0.95 -21.13
CA VAL A 576 27.06 -2.20 -21.46
C VAL A 576 25.69 -1.91 -22.06
N ILE A 577 25.45 -2.43 -23.26
CA ILE A 577 24.14 -2.36 -23.90
C ILE A 577 23.27 -3.50 -23.36
N LYS A 578 22.06 -3.17 -22.91
CA LYS A 578 21.05 -4.09 -22.40
C LYS A 578 19.76 -3.97 -23.19
N TRP A 579 19.09 -5.10 -23.32
CA TRP A 579 17.72 -5.16 -23.84
C TRP A 579 16.78 -5.57 -22.72
N GLU A 580 15.68 -4.83 -22.55
CA GLU A 580 14.79 -4.92 -21.40
C GLU A 580 13.35 -5.10 -21.88
N PRO A 581 12.93 -6.35 -22.15
CA PRO A 581 11.58 -6.64 -22.58
C PRO A 581 10.59 -6.48 -21.43
N SER A 582 9.41 -5.98 -21.77
CA SER A 582 8.28 -5.89 -20.85
C SER A 582 6.99 -6.31 -21.54
N PHE A 583 6.15 -7.03 -20.82
CA PHE A 583 4.85 -7.48 -21.27
C PHE A 583 3.87 -7.40 -20.11
N ALA A 584 2.74 -6.75 -20.32
CA ALA A 584 1.62 -6.72 -19.38
C ALA A 584 0.32 -6.98 -20.14
N THR A 585 -0.58 -7.74 -19.56
CA THR A 585 -1.89 -8.03 -20.15
C THR A 585 -2.97 -8.13 -19.10
N GLU A 586 -4.19 -7.71 -19.45
CA GLU A 586 -5.39 -7.86 -18.63
C GLU A 586 -6.51 -8.46 -19.48
N LEU A 587 -7.02 -9.61 -19.05
CA LEU A 587 -8.22 -10.26 -19.57
C LEU A 587 -9.40 -9.88 -18.70
N ARG A 588 -10.36 -9.13 -19.23
CA ARG A 588 -11.59 -8.73 -18.55
C ARG A 588 -12.74 -9.61 -19.02
N PHE A 589 -13.20 -10.52 -18.18
CA PHE A 589 -14.40 -11.33 -18.46
C PHE A 589 -15.68 -10.50 -18.28
N SER A 590 -15.61 -9.49 -17.41
CA SER A 590 -16.64 -8.47 -17.21
C SER A 590 -15.99 -7.22 -16.57
N GLN A 591 -16.75 -6.16 -16.34
CA GLN A 591 -16.26 -4.99 -15.59
C GLN A 591 -15.86 -5.36 -14.15
N GLN A 592 -16.35 -6.47 -13.63
CA GLN A 592 -16.21 -6.93 -12.25
C GLN A 592 -15.27 -8.13 -12.11
N HIS A 593 -14.78 -8.69 -13.22
CA HIS A 593 -14.00 -9.93 -13.22
C HIS A 593 -12.85 -9.82 -14.22
N SER A 594 -11.62 -9.83 -13.73
CA SER A 594 -10.42 -9.77 -14.57
C SER A 594 -9.25 -10.57 -14.01
N VAL A 595 -8.37 -10.97 -14.92
CA VAL A 595 -7.04 -11.54 -14.64
C VAL A 595 -6.01 -10.67 -15.35
N ALA A 596 -4.97 -10.27 -14.64
CA ALA A 596 -3.85 -9.55 -15.19
C ALA A 596 -2.55 -10.35 -15.00
N PHE A 597 -1.66 -10.24 -15.96
CA PHE A 597 -0.32 -10.82 -15.94
C PHE A 597 0.69 -9.78 -16.39
N GLY A 598 1.84 -9.72 -15.74
CA GLY A 598 2.96 -8.87 -16.12
C GLY A 598 4.28 -9.63 -16.07
N LEU A 599 5.17 -9.30 -16.96
CA LEU A 599 6.53 -9.80 -17.07
C LEU A 599 7.46 -8.65 -17.43
N SER A 600 8.55 -8.47 -16.72
CA SER A 600 9.60 -7.53 -17.12
C SER A 600 10.97 -8.05 -16.74
N TYR A 601 11.93 -7.80 -17.61
CA TYR A 601 13.33 -8.07 -17.39
C TYR A 601 14.10 -6.76 -17.50
N LYS A 602 14.88 -6.42 -16.48
CA LYS A 602 15.54 -5.12 -16.35
C LYS A 602 16.97 -5.27 -15.88
N TYR A 603 17.81 -4.35 -16.28
CA TYR A 603 19.09 -4.13 -15.64
C TYR A 603 18.96 -3.11 -14.50
N VAL A 604 19.52 -3.44 -13.34
CA VAL A 604 19.49 -2.59 -12.14
C VAL A 604 20.92 -2.20 -11.80
N PRO A 605 21.27 -0.91 -11.91
CA PRO A 605 22.59 -0.41 -11.48
C PRO A 605 22.81 -0.63 -9.99
N THR A 606 24.04 -0.90 -9.61
CA THR A 606 24.45 -1.08 -8.21
C THR A 606 24.62 0.27 -7.52
N ASP A 607 24.19 0.35 -6.25
CA ASP A 607 24.38 1.52 -5.42
C ASP A 607 25.87 1.67 -5.00
N ILE A 608 26.33 2.90 -4.85
CA ILE A 608 27.71 3.19 -4.44
C ILE A 608 28.06 2.57 -3.08
N GLU A 609 27.10 2.49 -2.14
CA GLU A 609 27.34 1.93 -0.82
C GLU A 609 27.71 0.43 -0.86
N ALA A 610 27.18 -0.32 -1.83
CA ALA A 610 27.56 -1.72 -2.02
C ALA A 610 28.92 -1.90 -2.72
N LEU A 611 29.42 -0.87 -3.38
CA LEU A 611 30.70 -0.86 -4.09
C LEU A 611 31.83 -0.27 -3.26
N SER A 612 31.53 0.49 -2.22
CA SER A 612 32.47 1.27 -1.41
C SER A 612 33.58 0.40 -0.81
N ARG A 613 34.80 0.88 -0.87
CA ARG A 613 36.00 0.28 -0.25
C ARG A 613 36.31 0.89 1.11
N LEU A 614 35.43 1.77 1.60
CA LEU A 614 35.57 2.38 2.91
C LEU A 614 34.90 1.49 3.95
N SER A 615 35.55 1.22 5.06
CA SER A 615 34.95 0.54 6.20
C SER A 615 34.03 1.50 6.94
N VAL A 616 32.96 1.03 7.56
CA VAL A 616 31.97 1.85 8.27
C VAL A 616 31.67 1.23 9.62
N ILE A 617 31.84 1.97 10.70
CA ILE A 617 31.33 1.58 12.02
C ILE A 617 29.82 1.80 12.03
N ASN A 618 29.05 0.73 12.26
CA ASN A 618 27.60 0.79 12.35
C ASN A 618 27.13 1.04 13.80
N SER A 619 27.78 0.37 14.75
CA SER A 619 27.53 0.47 16.19
C SER A 619 28.80 0.10 16.97
N TYR A 620 28.71 0.10 18.30
CA TYR A 620 29.83 -0.28 19.18
C TYR A 620 30.37 -1.71 18.97
N ASP A 621 29.58 -2.63 18.36
CA ASP A 621 29.93 -4.04 18.13
C ASP A 621 29.70 -4.51 16.68
N GLU A 622 29.45 -3.57 15.74
CA GLU A 622 29.20 -3.91 14.35
C GLU A 622 29.96 -3.01 13.37
N VAL A 623 30.63 -3.61 12.41
CA VAL A 623 31.40 -2.94 11.33
C VAL A 623 30.95 -3.46 9.97
N THR A 624 30.83 -2.58 9.00
CA THR A 624 30.81 -2.96 7.59
C THR A 624 32.19 -2.72 7.01
N ASP A 625 32.89 -3.78 6.67
CA ASP A 625 34.23 -3.72 6.08
C ASP A 625 34.17 -3.33 4.60
N ALA A 626 35.34 -2.99 4.05
CA ALA A 626 35.51 -2.66 2.65
C ALA A 626 34.86 -3.73 1.75
N SER A 627 34.02 -3.29 0.82
CA SER A 627 33.36 -4.17 -0.14
C SER A 627 34.36 -4.84 -1.06
N SER A 628 34.20 -6.12 -1.37
CA SER A 628 34.87 -6.81 -2.47
C SER A 628 33.97 -7.00 -3.70
N TYR A 629 32.74 -6.53 -3.64
CA TYR A 629 31.80 -6.58 -4.77
C TYR A 629 32.26 -5.69 -5.92
N SER A 630 32.24 -6.23 -7.14
CA SER A 630 32.86 -5.59 -8.30
C SER A 630 31.89 -5.31 -9.46
N ARG A 631 30.64 -5.69 -9.35
CA ARG A 631 29.68 -5.56 -10.45
C ARG A 631 28.89 -4.27 -10.36
N LEU A 632 28.87 -3.54 -11.45
CA LEU A 632 28.20 -2.24 -11.56
C LEU A 632 26.69 -2.34 -11.79
N GLY A 633 26.14 -3.56 -11.83
CA GLY A 633 24.70 -3.81 -11.89
C GLY A 633 24.38 -5.28 -12.14
N ASN A 634 23.12 -5.62 -11.98
CA ASN A 634 22.59 -6.96 -12.11
C ASN A 634 21.32 -7.00 -12.97
N ASN A 635 20.91 -8.19 -13.40
CA ASN A 635 19.66 -8.38 -14.15
C ASN A 635 18.58 -8.88 -13.20
N ALA A 636 17.39 -8.29 -13.29
CA ALA A 636 16.23 -8.66 -12.51
C ALA A 636 15.05 -9.05 -13.38
N LEU A 637 14.48 -10.21 -13.12
CA LEU A 637 13.23 -10.70 -13.70
C LEU A 637 12.10 -10.45 -12.71
N ASN A 638 11.04 -9.78 -13.15
CA ASN A 638 9.82 -9.56 -12.37
C ASN A 638 8.63 -10.16 -13.09
N MET A 639 7.84 -10.95 -12.40
CA MET A 639 6.57 -11.50 -12.86
C MET A 639 5.48 -11.17 -11.86
N ASN A 640 4.29 -10.81 -12.35
CA ASN A 640 3.15 -10.58 -11.48
C ASN A 640 1.87 -11.15 -12.09
N ILE A 641 1.00 -11.64 -11.21
CA ILE A 641 -0.35 -12.11 -11.55
C ILE A 641 -1.33 -11.45 -10.59
N ALA A 642 -2.41 -10.90 -11.13
CA ALA A 642 -3.50 -10.35 -10.33
C ALA A 642 -4.83 -10.94 -10.78
N TYR A 643 -5.67 -11.33 -9.83
CA TYR A 643 -7.05 -11.76 -10.05
C TYR A 643 -7.99 -10.87 -9.29
N LYS A 644 -9.06 -10.43 -9.92
CA LYS A 644 -10.09 -9.56 -9.34
C LYS A 644 -11.47 -10.12 -9.62
N LEU A 645 -12.28 -10.24 -8.57
CA LEU A 645 -13.71 -10.51 -8.64
C LEU A 645 -14.43 -9.55 -7.70
N TYR A 646 -15.40 -8.81 -8.22
CA TYR A 646 -16.22 -7.89 -7.46
C TYR A 646 -17.70 -8.10 -7.83
N SER A 647 -18.51 -8.57 -6.91
CA SER A 647 -19.95 -8.75 -7.09
C SER A 647 -20.71 -8.09 -5.97
N LEU A 648 -21.35 -6.97 -6.27
CA LEU A 648 -22.25 -6.27 -5.33
C LEU A 648 -23.45 -7.14 -4.96
N TYR A 649 -24.02 -7.83 -5.94
CA TYR A 649 -25.21 -8.65 -5.73
C TYR A 649 -24.97 -9.78 -4.72
N SER A 650 -23.88 -10.51 -4.88
CA SER A 650 -23.50 -11.59 -3.96
C SER A 650 -22.70 -11.11 -2.76
N ARG A 651 -22.44 -9.80 -2.64
CA ARG A 651 -21.57 -9.18 -1.63
C ARG A 651 -20.22 -9.91 -1.53
N THR A 652 -19.64 -10.25 -2.69
CA THR A 652 -18.40 -11.02 -2.77
C THR A 652 -17.33 -10.19 -3.44
N ILE A 653 -16.20 -10.05 -2.78
CA ILE A 653 -15.00 -9.43 -3.31
C ILE A 653 -13.86 -10.41 -3.10
N ILE A 654 -13.14 -10.73 -4.15
CA ILE A 654 -11.92 -11.52 -4.09
C ILE A 654 -10.85 -10.80 -4.88
N PHE A 655 -9.72 -10.61 -4.26
CA PHE A 655 -8.53 -10.10 -4.89
C PHE A 655 -7.35 -11.00 -4.54
N MET A 656 -6.58 -11.40 -5.55
CA MET A 656 -5.33 -12.12 -5.37
C MET A 656 -4.24 -11.40 -6.18
N TYR A 657 -3.11 -11.24 -5.56
CA TYR A 657 -1.92 -10.68 -6.17
C TYR A 657 -0.71 -11.55 -5.83
N LEU A 658 0.04 -11.93 -6.84
CA LEU A 658 1.26 -12.71 -6.71
C LEU A 658 2.37 -12.00 -7.48
N THR A 659 3.54 -11.82 -6.85
CA THR A 659 4.76 -11.39 -7.52
C THR A 659 5.86 -12.40 -7.33
N TYR A 660 6.65 -12.60 -8.36
CA TYR A 660 7.90 -13.31 -8.32
C TYR A 660 9.01 -12.40 -8.86
N GLU A 661 10.04 -12.23 -8.07
CA GLU A 661 11.23 -11.47 -8.45
C GLU A 661 12.45 -12.36 -8.34
N LYS A 662 13.31 -12.30 -9.34
CA LYS A 662 14.59 -13.00 -9.35
C LYS A 662 15.68 -12.07 -9.86
N ALA A 663 16.76 -11.95 -9.10
CA ALA A 663 17.95 -11.21 -9.50
C ALA A 663 19.17 -12.10 -9.33
N ASP A 664 19.97 -12.15 -10.38
CA ASP A 664 21.23 -12.91 -10.42
C ASP A 664 22.43 -11.93 -10.42
N ASN A 665 23.55 -12.37 -9.86
CA ASN A 665 24.77 -11.56 -9.74
C ASN A 665 24.58 -10.28 -8.92
N THR A 666 23.78 -10.35 -7.89
CA THR A 666 23.62 -9.30 -6.90
C THR A 666 24.79 -9.27 -5.92
N GLU A 667 24.88 -8.22 -5.14
CA GLU A 667 25.75 -8.19 -3.96
C GLU A 667 25.35 -9.32 -3.00
N MET A 668 26.32 -10.03 -2.45
CA MET A 668 26.18 -11.04 -1.44
C MET A 668 26.79 -10.55 -0.12
N LEU A 669 25.99 -10.49 0.94
CA LEU A 669 26.49 -10.15 2.27
C LEU A 669 27.28 -11.32 2.83
N ASN A 670 28.53 -11.07 3.18
CA ASN A 670 29.40 -11.98 3.90
C ASN A 670 29.46 -11.55 5.37
N TYR A 671 29.08 -12.44 6.26
CA TYR A 671 29.08 -12.26 7.70
C TYR A 671 30.30 -12.91 8.33
N GLN A 672 30.96 -12.20 9.23
CA GLN A 672 32.13 -12.67 9.95
C GLN A 672 32.05 -12.26 11.41
N ASN A 673 32.73 -12.98 12.27
CA ASN A 673 32.91 -12.63 13.68
C ASN A 673 34.40 -12.61 14.02
N ASP A 674 34.85 -11.53 14.63
CA ASP A 674 36.11 -11.46 15.33
C ASP A 674 35.82 -11.37 16.84
N GLY A 675 35.81 -12.52 17.48
CA GLY A 675 35.30 -12.65 18.85
C GLY A 675 33.81 -12.27 18.94
N LEU A 676 33.50 -11.22 19.69
CA LEU A 676 32.14 -10.69 19.85
C LEU A 676 31.87 -9.50 18.95
N LEU A 677 32.85 -9.04 18.18
CA LEU A 677 32.69 -8.04 17.14
C LEU A 677 32.08 -8.69 15.91
N HIS A 678 31.02 -8.11 15.40
CA HIS A 678 30.34 -8.52 14.18
C HIS A 678 30.82 -7.70 12.99
N SER A 679 31.34 -8.36 11.97
CA SER A 679 31.68 -7.67 10.73
C SER A 679 30.92 -8.23 9.54
N GLN A 680 30.70 -7.39 8.56
CA GLN A 680 30.05 -7.76 7.30
C GLN A 680 30.67 -6.99 6.14
N ASN A 681 30.69 -7.60 4.95
CA ASN A 681 31.08 -6.90 3.74
C ASN A 681 30.30 -7.43 2.54
N TYR A 682 30.32 -6.67 1.44
CA TYR A 682 29.70 -7.11 0.20
C TYR A 682 30.72 -7.83 -0.68
N MET A 683 30.28 -8.94 -1.31
CA MET A 683 31.07 -9.72 -2.24
C MET A 683 30.26 -10.17 -3.47
N ASP A 684 30.97 -10.63 -4.51
CA ASP A 684 30.35 -11.15 -5.72
C ASP A 684 29.66 -12.51 -5.51
N GLY A 685 28.68 -12.81 -6.36
CA GLY A 685 28.05 -14.14 -6.46
C GLY A 685 26.65 -14.25 -5.88
N GLY A 686 26.05 -13.14 -5.40
CA GLY A 686 24.71 -13.13 -4.83
C GLY A 686 23.61 -13.49 -5.82
N LYS A 687 22.55 -14.12 -5.28
CA LYS A 687 21.27 -14.34 -5.96
C LYS A 687 20.15 -14.06 -4.97
N LYS A 688 19.12 -13.40 -5.48
CA LYS A 688 17.92 -13.07 -4.70
C LYS A 688 16.69 -13.58 -5.43
N GLU A 689 15.82 -14.29 -4.72
CA GLU A 689 14.52 -14.73 -5.21
C GLU A 689 13.47 -14.35 -4.18
N THR A 690 12.39 -13.69 -4.62
CA THR A 690 11.31 -13.25 -3.75
C THR A 690 9.97 -13.64 -4.33
N VAL A 691 9.11 -14.24 -3.53
CA VAL A 691 7.69 -14.48 -3.82
C VAL A 691 6.86 -13.72 -2.82
N ASN A 692 5.99 -12.83 -3.30
CA ASN A 692 4.97 -12.19 -2.48
C ASN A 692 3.60 -12.60 -2.99
N ALA A 693 2.71 -13.05 -2.10
CA ALA A 693 1.32 -13.32 -2.43
C ALA A 693 0.40 -12.65 -1.41
N THR A 694 -0.68 -12.07 -1.92
CA THR A 694 -1.74 -11.50 -1.09
C THR A 694 -3.07 -12.01 -1.60
N LEU A 695 -3.87 -12.55 -0.70
CA LEU A 695 -5.27 -12.92 -0.92
C LEU A 695 -6.14 -12.07 -0.01
N TYR A 696 -7.07 -11.34 -0.58
CA TYR A 696 -8.14 -10.67 0.13
C TYR A 696 -9.49 -11.23 -0.33
N ALA A 697 -10.32 -11.61 0.60
CA ALA A 697 -11.69 -12.03 0.33
C ALA A 697 -12.64 -11.36 1.33
N ASN A 698 -13.76 -10.85 0.82
CA ASN A 698 -14.87 -10.35 1.63
C ASN A 698 -16.16 -10.97 1.10
N LYS A 699 -16.95 -11.56 2.00
CA LYS A 699 -18.20 -12.25 1.67
C LYS A 699 -19.29 -11.89 2.64
N GLY A 700 -20.38 -11.32 2.14
CA GLY A 700 -21.60 -11.19 2.92
C GLY A 700 -22.28 -12.55 3.08
N LEU A 701 -22.66 -12.91 4.32
CA LEU A 701 -23.23 -14.22 4.66
C LEU A 701 -24.74 -14.28 4.36
N GLY A 702 -25.06 -14.48 3.09
CA GLY A 702 -26.44 -14.65 2.62
C GLY A 702 -27.34 -13.46 2.99
N ASN A 703 -28.44 -13.73 3.67
CA ASN A 703 -29.39 -12.72 4.15
C ASN A 703 -29.01 -12.12 5.50
N LEU A 704 -28.02 -12.68 6.18
CA LEU A 704 -27.53 -12.15 7.45
C LEU A 704 -26.75 -10.85 7.21
N PRO A 705 -26.92 -9.82 8.04
CA PRO A 705 -26.14 -8.60 7.97
C PRO A 705 -24.76 -8.80 8.62
N ILE A 706 -24.04 -9.82 8.19
CA ILE A 706 -22.71 -10.19 8.63
C ILE A 706 -21.81 -10.31 7.41
N ASP A 707 -20.61 -9.72 7.48
CA ASP A 707 -19.56 -9.92 6.49
C ASP A 707 -18.41 -10.71 7.11
N ALA A 708 -17.92 -11.69 6.36
CA ALA A 708 -16.68 -12.39 6.63
C ALA A 708 -15.55 -11.76 5.78
N LYS A 709 -14.43 -11.43 6.40
CA LYS A 709 -13.24 -10.88 5.74
C LYS A 709 -12.06 -11.81 5.98
N LEU A 710 -11.32 -12.14 4.93
CA LEU A 710 -10.08 -12.89 4.99
C LEU A 710 -8.98 -12.08 4.31
N THR A 711 -7.87 -11.90 4.98
CA THR A 711 -6.65 -11.36 4.38
C THR A 711 -5.51 -12.32 4.69
N THR A 712 -4.86 -12.83 3.65
CA THR A 712 -3.67 -13.67 3.79
C THR A 712 -2.54 -13.04 3.00
N THR A 713 -1.40 -12.85 3.65
CA THR A 713 -0.16 -12.42 3.01
C THR A 713 0.90 -13.50 3.19
N PHE A 714 1.61 -13.78 2.14
CA PHE A 714 2.71 -14.73 2.12
C PHE A 714 3.93 -14.05 1.50
N LEU A 715 5.04 -14.07 2.22
CA LEU A 715 6.36 -13.67 1.74
C LEU A 715 7.28 -14.88 1.83
N TRP A 716 7.97 -15.17 0.75
CA TRP A 716 9.09 -16.09 0.72
C TRP A 716 10.27 -15.41 0.05
N ASN A 717 11.41 -15.41 0.71
CA ASN A 717 12.63 -14.78 0.24
C ASN A 717 13.78 -15.75 0.38
N ARG A 718 14.57 -15.92 -0.68
CA ARG A 718 15.79 -16.70 -0.73
C ARG A 718 16.92 -15.80 -1.18
N ASN A 719 17.88 -15.60 -0.29
CA ASN A 719 19.09 -14.85 -0.56
C ASN A 719 20.31 -15.77 -0.45
N GLU A 720 21.24 -15.64 -1.37
CA GLU A 720 22.58 -16.17 -1.19
C GLU A 720 23.37 -15.15 -0.36
N ILE A 721 23.95 -15.65 0.71
CA ILE A 721 24.81 -14.90 1.66
C ILE A 721 26.08 -15.69 1.84
N ALA A 722 27.07 -15.16 2.54
CA ALA A 722 28.26 -15.91 2.93
C ALA A 722 28.50 -15.83 4.44
N TYR A 723 29.14 -16.83 4.98
CA TYR A 723 29.66 -16.84 6.33
C TYR A 723 31.14 -17.24 6.28
N ASN A 724 32.02 -16.36 6.77
CA ASN A 724 33.48 -16.49 6.63
C ASN A 724 33.88 -16.79 5.15
N SER A 725 33.32 -16.04 4.22
CA SER A 725 33.53 -16.19 2.77
C SER A 725 33.03 -17.50 2.16
N ILE A 726 32.33 -18.36 2.90
CA ILE A 726 31.71 -19.59 2.41
C ILE A 726 30.26 -19.29 2.05
N PRO A 727 29.85 -19.44 0.79
CA PRO A 727 28.47 -19.20 0.36
C PRO A 727 27.47 -20.11 1.07
N CYS A 728 26.37 -19.55 1.54
CA CYS A 728 25.24 -20.27 2.14
C CYS A 728 23.91 -19.62 1.73
N LYS A 729 22.80 -20.32 2.01
CA LYS A 729 21.46 -19.89 1.61
C LYS A 729 20.63 -19.49 2.81
N MET A 730 20.14 -18.27 2.79
CA MET A 730 19.19 -17.76 3.77
C MET A 730 17.77 -17.77 3.19
N LEU A 731 16.85 -18.43 3.89
CA LEU A 731 15.45 -18.52 3.55
C LEU A 731 14.63 -17.80 4.61
N ILE A 732 13.83 -16.84 4.19
CA ILE A 732 12.91 -16.11 5.07
C ILE A 732 11.49 -16.36 4.55
N GLY A 733 10.64 -16.89 5.41
CA GLY A 733 9.23 -17.11 5.12
C GLY A 733 8.34 -16.37 6.12
N ASN A 734 7.31 -15.69 5.64
CA ASN A 734 6.29 -15.09 6.49
C ASN A 734 4.90 -15.39 5.93
N LEU A 735 4.07 -16.02 6.74
CA LEU A 735 2.65 -16.24 6.46
C LEU A 735 1.82 -15.55 7.53
N LYS A 736 1.07 -14.52 7.14
CA LYS A 736 0.12 -13.82 8.00
C LYS A 736 -1.30 -13.99 7.47
N THR A 737 -2.22 -14.42 8.31
CA THR A 737 -3.64 -14.58 7.98
C THR A 737 -4.50 -13.90 9.03
N ASP A 738 -5.37 -13.01 8.58
CA ASP A 738 -6.39 -12.33 9.38
C ASP A 738 -7.78 -12.77 8.90
N LEU A 739 -8.61 -13.29 9.81
CA LEU A 739 -10.00 -13.67 9.54
C LEU A 739 -10.92 -12.87 10.47
N GLY A 740 -11.81 -12.09 9.89
CA GLY A 740 -12.72 -11.22 10.63
C GLY A 740 -14.19 -11.46 10.28
N PHE A 741 -15.07 -11.25 11.25
CA PHE A 741 -16.51 -11.23 11.10
C PHE A 741 -17.05 -9.92 11.67
N VAL A 742 -17.83 -9.20 10.87
CA VAL A 742 -18.40 -7.90 11.24
C VAL A 742 -19.91 -7.95 11.07
N SER A 743 -20.65 -7.76 12.15
CA SER A 743 -22.12 -7.66 12.11
C SER A 743 -22.57 -6.22 11.86
N ARG A 744 -23.76 -6.09 11.24
CA ARG A 744 -24.46 -4.82 11.01
C ARG A 744 -25.95 -5.00 11.25
N PHE A 745 -26.28 -5.43 12.47
CA PHE A 745 -27.67 -5.58 12.87
C PHE A 745 -28.35 -4.21 13.00
N LYS A 746 -29.64 -4.13 12.70
CA LYS A 746 -30.45 -2.91 12.89
C LYS A 746 -30.82 -2.64 14.35
N ILE A 747 -30.49 -3.57 15.24
CA ILE A 747 -30.62 -3.40 16.69
C ILE A 747 -29.40 -2.62 17.25
N PRO A 748 -29.49 -2.05 18.45
CA PRO A 748 -28.38 -1.30 19.04
C PRO A 748 -27.09 -2.11 19.29
N PHE A 749 -27.15 -3.43 19.21
CA PHE A 749 -26.02 -4.32 19.50
C PHE A 749 -25.39 -4.86 18.22
N ASN A 750 -24.08 -4.76 18.13
CA ASN A 750 -23.26 -5.35 17.07
C ASN A 750 -22.02 -6.04 17.66
N VAL A 751 -21.44 -6.94 16.87
CA VAL A 751 -20.25 -7.72 17.24
C VAL A 751 -19.24 -7.72 16.10
N GLU A 752 -17.97 -7.57 16.45
CA GLU A 752 -16.84 -7.81 15.55
C GLU A 752 -15.93 -8.86 16.20
N VAL A 753 -15.50 -9.84 15.44
CA VAL A 753 -14.56 -10.87 15.89
C VAL A 753 -13.46 -11.01 14.86
N ASP A 754 -12.22 -10.91 15.28
CA ASP A 754 -11.06 -11.07 14.40
C ASP A 754 -10.11 -12.12 14.99
N GLY A 755 -9.55 -12.96 14.13
CA GLY A 755 -8.51 -13.93 14.44
C GLY A 755 -7.27 -13.67 13.59
N LEU A 756 -6.09 -13.73 14.21
CA LEU A 756 -4.79 -13.55 13.58
C LEU A 756 -3.97 -14.84 13.70
N TYR A 757 -3.36 -15.24 12.62
CA TYR A 757 -2.26 -16.18 12.59
C TYR A 757 -1.07 -15.59 11.84
N ASN A 758 0.10 -15.57 12.47
CA ASN A 758 1.34 -15.12 11.84
C ASN A 758 2.46 -16.12 12.12
N LYS A 759 3.19 -16.52 11.08
CA LYS A 759 4.34 -17.41 11.18
C LYS A 759 5.51 -16.82 10.41
N LEU A 760 6.56 -16.45 11.13
CA LEU A 760 7.84 -16.05 10.56
C LEU A 760 8.83 -17.18 10.71
N THR A 761 9.52 -17.54 9.62
CA THR A 761 10.58 -18.56 9.61
C THR A 761 11.85 -17.96 9.03
N ASN A 762 12.98 -18.17 9.70
CA ASN A 762 14.30 -17.85 9.19
C ASN A 762 15.16 -19.10 9.23
N LYS A 763 15.78 -19.44 8.10
CA LYS A 763 16.60 -20.62 7.96
C LYS A 763 17.88 -20.30 7.19
N VAL A 764 19.03 -20.67 7.75
CA VAL A 764 20.30 -20.68 7.02
C VAL A 764 20.70 -22.13 6.82
N THR A 765 20.48 -22.65 5.61
CA THR A 765 20.49 -24.10 5.33
C THR A 765 21.82 -24.75 5.62
N ASP A 766 22.92 -24.10 5.22
CA ASP A 766 24.26 -24.70 5.27
C ASP A 766 24.90 -24.58 6.67
N LEU A 767 24.28 -23.82 7.59
CA LEU A 767 24.71 -23.63 8.97
C LEU A 767 23.80 -24.33 9.99
N ASN A 768 22.81 -25.10 9.54
CA ASN A 768 21.78 -25.74 10.39
C ASN A 768 21.10 -24.76 11.38
N ILE A 769 20.93 -23.51 10.94
CA ILE A 769 20.23 -22.51 11.72
C ILE A 769 18.77 -22.49 11.25
N ASP A 770 17.84 -22.74 12.16
CA ASP A 770 16.40 -22.71 11.91
C ASP A 770 15.68 -22.02 13.07
N SER A 771 14.88 -21.02 12.77
CA SER A 771 14.03 -20.34 13.75
C SER A 771 12.63 -20.12 13.23
N SER A 772 11.67 -20.20 14.12
CA SER A 772 10.27 -19.98 13.81
C SER A 772 9.59 -19.24 14.94
N ASP A 773 9.04 -18.06 14.61
CA ASP A 773 8.14 -17.32 15.48
C ASP A 773 6.71 -17.56 15.01
N LYS A 774 5.83 -17.94 15.92
CA LYS A 774 4.39 -18.11 15.67
C LYS A 774 3.61 -17.19 16.56
N GLU A 775 2.64 -16.51 15.99
CA GLU A 775 1.73 -15.64 16.70
C GLU A 775 0.29 -16.06 16.40
N PHE A 776 -0.48 -16.28 17.45
CA PHE A 776 -1.91 -16.52 17.40
C PHE A 776 -2.60 -15.40 18.14
N GLY A 777 -3.46 -14.68 17.47
CA GLY A 777 -4.17 -13.54 18.07
C GLY A 777 -5.68 -13.65 17.86
N GLY A 778 -6.43 -12.98 18.70
CA GLY A 778 -7.85 -12.83 18.52
C GLY A 778 -8.39 -11.61 19.24
N THR A 779 -9.39 -10.97 18.67
CA THR A 779 -10.14 -9.89 19.29
C THR A 779 -11.64 -10.17 19.18
N ALA A 780 -12.37 -9.83 20.24
CA ALA A 780 -13.83 -9.85 20.26
C ALA A 780 -14.32 -8.51 20.76
N LYS A 781 -15.08 -7.80 19.94
CA LYS A 781 -15.60 -6.46 20.24
C LYS A 781 -17.11 -6.48 20.28
N LEU A 782 -17.66 -6.10 21.41
CA LEU A 782 -19.08 -5.88 21.62
C LEU A 782 -19.38 -4.40 21.50
N ILE A 783 -20.35 -4.04 20.69
CA ILE A 783 -20.70 -2.67 20.35
C ILE A 783 -22.15 -2.42 20.75
N PHE A 784 -22.38 -1.33 21.45
CA PHE A 784 -23.72 -0.81 21.72
C PHE A 784 -23.80 0.64 21.21
N ALA A 785 -24.71 0.90 20.27
CA ALA A 785 -24.93 2.23 19.72
C ALA A 785 -26.43 2.52 19.63
N LYS A 786 -26.87 3.59 20.28
CA LYS A 786 -28.27 4.04 20.24
C LYS A 786 -28.33 5.56 20.33
N ASN A 787 -28.88 6.21 19.32
CA ASN A 787 -29.02 7.68 19.23
C ASN A 787 -27.67 8.39 19.39
N LYS A 788 -27.53 9.14 20.49
CA LYS A 788 -26.33 9.96 20.80
C LYS A 788 -25.26 9.21 21.60
N PHE A 789 -25.56 8.00 22.03
CA PHE A 789 -24.70 7.19 22.87
C PHE A 789 -24.08 6.06 22.04
N ALA A 790 -22.76 5.89 22.13
CA ALA A 790 -22.06 4.74 21.56
C ALA A 790 -21.01 4.23 22.55
N SER A 791 -20.92 2.93 22.68
CA SER A 791 -19.91 2.28 23.52
C SER A 791 -19.45 0.97 22.89
N PHE A 792 -18.24 0.59 23.19
CA PHE A 792 -17.74 -0.74 22.88
C PHE A 792 -16.73 -1.22 23.93
N VAL A 793 -16.64 -2.55 24.03
CA VAL A 793 -15.61 -3.24 24.81
C VAL A 793 -14.97 -4.27 23.87
N THR A 794 -13.66 -4.31 23.85
CA THR A 794 -12.86 -5.26 23.05
C THR A 794 -11.99 -6.10 23.96
N GLY A 795 -12.22 -7.41 24.02
CA GLY A 795 -11.28 -8.36 24.59
C GLY A 795 -10.22 -8.72 23.56
N LYS A 796 -8.96 -8.76 24.00
CA LYS A 796 -7.80 -9.10 23.19
C LYS A 796 -7.08 -10.29 23.80
N TRP A 797 -6.67 -11.21 22.95
CA TRP A 797 -5.83 -12.35 23.32
C TRP A 797 -4.75 -12.53 22.25
N ASN A 798 -3.51 -12.70 22.68
CA ASN A 798 -2.39 -12.95 21.78
C ASN A 798 -1.41 -13.93 22.43
N LYS A 799 -0.98 -14.95 21.69
CA LYS A 799 0.01 -15.93 22.07
C LYS A 799 1.15 -15.92 21.08
N ILE A 800 2.35 -15.70 21.57
CA ILE A 800 3.57 -15.78 20.78
C ILE A 800 4.33 -17.02 21.23
N GLU A 801 4.81 -17.78 20.27
CA GLU A 801 5.65 -18.97 20.46
C GLU A 801 6.91 -18.85 19.60
N ASN A 802 8.07 -19.00 20.19
CA ASN A 802 9.35 -19.12 19.50
C ASN A 802 10.24 -20.17 20.18
N THR A 803 11.47 -20.35 19.72
CA THR A 803 12.39 -21.33 20.26
C THR A 803 12.83 -21.05 21.70
N SER A 804 12.66 -19.79 22.19
CA SER A 804 12.97 -19.41 23.58
C SER A 804 11.80 -19.60 24.55
N GLY A 805 10.61 -19.92 24.06
CA GLY A 805 9.43 -20.14 24.88
C GLY A 805 8.14 -19.61 24.31
N SER A 806 7.13 -19.50 25.16
CA SER A 806 5.82 -18.93 24.79
C SER A 806 5.38 -17.84 25.74
N LYS A 807 4.66 -16.86 25.19
CA LYS A 807 4.07 -15.76 25.98
C LYS A 807 2.63 -15.54 25.56
N ILE A 808 1.77 -15.39 26.56
CA ILE A 808 0.34 -15.05 26.37
C ILE A 808 0.10 -13.64 26.89
N LEU A 809 -0.52 -12.84 26.07
CA LEU A 809 -0.98 -11.49 26.40
C LEU A 809 -2.51 -11.47 26.37
N ARG A 810 -3.10 -10.85 27.37
CA ARG A 810 -4.56 -10.61 27.45
C ARG A 810 -4.77 -9.17 27.80
N ASP A 811 -5.70 -8.52 27.12
CA ASP A 811 -6.00 -7.12 27.39
C ASP A 811 -7.46 -6.77 27.09
N ILE A 812 -7.85 -5.63 27.55
CA ILE A 812 -9.18 -5.06 27.29
C ILE A 812 -9.02 -3.61 26.85
N ASP A 813 -9.76 -3.25 25.79
CA ASP A 813 -10.01 -1.86 25.41
C ASP A 813 -11.48 -1.55 25.61
N PHE A 814 -11.78 -0.31 25.95
CA PHE A 814 -13.16 0.18 25.99
C PHE A 814 -13.28 1.61 25.47
N SER A 815 -14.46 1.97 25.03
CA SER A 815 -14.80 3.34 24.68
C SER A 815 -16.28 3.58 24.99
N ILE A 816 -16.56 4.72 25.60
CA ILE A 816 -17.89 5.22 25.90
C ILE A 816 -17.93 6.65 25.40
N SER A 817 -18.86 6.97 24.51
CA SER A 817 -19.00 8.31 23.94
C SER A 817 -20.45 8.80 23.96
N TYR A 818 -20.60 10.09 24.19
CA TYR A 818 -21.90 10.75 24.17
C TYR A 818 -21.82 12.05 23.35
N LYS A 819 -22.72 12.20 22.37
CA LYS A 819 -22.75 13.34 21.46
C LYS A 819 -23.84 14.34 21.84
N ILE A 820 -23.44 15.57 22.10
CA ILE A 820 -24.35 16.69 22.44
C ILE A 820 -24.14 17.79 21.40
N LYS A 821 -25.04 17.93 20.46
CA LYS A 821 -24.94 18.92 19.36
C LYS A 821 -23.58 18.84 18.64
N LYS A 822 -22.69 19.84 18.84
CA LYS A 822 -21.34 19.91 18.24
C LYS A 822 -20.26 19.26 19.12
N PHE A 823 -20.60 18.85 20.33
CA PHE A 823 -19.65 18.28 21.29
C PHE A 823 -19.79 16.77 21.36
N THR A 824 -18.68 16.09 21.46
CA THR A 824 -18.62 14.67 21.79
C THR A 824 -17.68 14.48 22.98
N CYS A 825 -18.21 13.98 24.08
CA CYS A 825 -17.40 13.58 25.23
C CYS A 825 -17.14 12.07 25.11
N LYS A 826 -15.88 11.66 25.30
CA LYS A 826 -15.46 10.27 25.18
C LYS A 826 -14.54 9.88 26.33
N LEU A 827 -14.89 8.79 27.01
CA LEU A 827 -14.02 8.08 27.92
C LEU A 827 -13.52 6.81 27.22
N SER A 828 -12.22 6.60 27.16
CA SER A 828 -11.63 5.42 26.50
C SER A 828 -10.48 4.84 27.32
N GLY A 829 -10.31 3.53 27.24
CA GLY A 829 -9.18 2.81 27.77
C GLY A 829 -8.60 1.88 26.70
N THR A 830 -7.28 1.83 26.60
CA THR A 830 -6.54 0.97 25.69
C THR A 830 -5.51 0.19 26.50
N ASN A 831 -5.45 -1.13 26.32
CA ASN A 831 -4.52 -2.02 27.01
C ASN A 831 -4.54 -1.81 28.52
N ILE A 832 -5.74 -1.82 29.12
CA ILE A 832 -5.95 -1.42 30.52
C ILE A 832 -5.26 -2.33 31.55
N PHE A 833 -4.95 -3.58 31.20
CA PHE A 833 -4.21 -4.49 32.08
C PHE A 833 -2.70 -4.22 32.05
N HIS A 834 -2.22 -3.42 31.11
CA HIS A 834 -0.80 -3.12 30.89
C HIS A 834 -0.49 -1.63 30.94
N LEU A 835 -1.06 -0.91 31.94
CA LEU A 835 -0.81 0.53 32.14
C LEU A 835 0.66 0.88 32.44
N ASN A 836 1.50 -0.10 32.79
CA ASN A 836 2.93 0.06 33.03
C ASN A 836 3.82 -0.34 31.85
N GLY A 837 3.22 -0.75 30.73
CA GLY A 837 3.88 -1.25 29.52
C GLY A 837 3.80 -2.76 29.39
N ILE A 838 3.97 -3.21 28.17
CA ILE A 838 3.94 -4.62 27.77
C ILE A 838 5.38 -5.07 27.58
N ASN A 839 5.81 -6.13 28.24
CA ASN A 839 7.08 -6.77 27.92
C ASN A 839 6.88 -7.73 26.75
N TRP A 840 7.64 -7.55 25.69
CA TRP A 840 7.58 -8.35 24.49
C TRP A 840 8.84 -9.19 24.29
N LEU A 841 8.75 -10.24 23.50
CA LEU A 841 9.88 -11.11 23.18
C LEU A 841 9.98 -11.28 21.67
N LYS A 842 11.18 -11.08 21.11
CA LYS A 842 11.49 -11.27 19.70
C LYS A 842 12.75 -12.11 19.59
N GLN A 843 12.82 -12.95 18.56
CA GLN A 843 14.02 -13.65 18.17
C GLN A 843 14.57 -13.09 16.87
N ASN A 844 15.88 -12.85 16.83
CA ASN A 844 16.58 -12.55 15.59
C ASN A 844 17.63 -13.63 15.35
N VAL A 845 17.82 -14.00 14.09
CA VAL A 845 18.79 -15.00 13.68
C VAL A 845 19.60 -14.47 12.52
N THR A 846 20.89 -14.48 12.68
CA THR A 846 21.89 -14.18 11.66
C THR A 846 22.83 -15.38 11.52
N PRO A 847 23.70 -15.45 10.51
CA PRO A 847 24.71 -16.49 10.42
C PRO A 847 25.70 -16.51 11.60
N THR A 848 25.92 -15.35 12.21
CA THR A 848 26.90 -15.12 13.27
C THR A 848 26.35 -15.34 14.68
N TYR A 849 25.08 -15.02 14.92
CA TYR A 849 24.47 -15.17 16.24
C TYR A 849 22.96 -15.43 16.18
N THR A 850 22.44 -15.96 17.26
CA THR A 850 21.01 -15.96 17.57
C THR A 850 20.78 -15.06 18.77
N SER A 851 19.85 -14.09 18.67
CA SER A 851 19.51 -13.20 19.78
C SER A 851 18.05 -13.32 20.19
N TYR A 852 17.83 -13.24 21.49
CA TYR A 852 16.52 -13.19 22.13
C TYR A 852 16.38 -11.84 22.79
N VAL A 853 15.57 -10.97 22.17
CA VAL A 853 15.39 -9.59 22.59
C VAL A 853 14.12 -9.45 23.42
N ARG A 854 14.27 -9.06 24.66
CA ARG A 854 13.18 -8.65 25.54
C ARG A 854 13.12 -7.13 25.51
N TYR A 855 11.99 -6.60 25.15
CA TYR A 855 11.81 -5.16 25.11
C TYR A 855 10.48 -4.73 25.70
N LYS A 856 10.47 -3.52 26.22
CA LYS A 856 9.29 -2.91 26.79
C LYS A 856 8.56 -2.11 25.71
N GLN A 857 7.32 -2.48 25.42
CA GLN A 857 6.44 -1.69 24.57
C GLN A 857 5.69 -0.65 25.39
N HIS A 858 5.01 0.26 24.70
CA HIS A 858 4.23 1.34 25.26
C HIS A 858 3.20 0.85 26.28
N SER A 859 2.93 1.69 27.27
CA SER A 859 1.91 1.47 28.28
C SER A 859 0.50 1.68 27.71
N GLY A 860 -0.45 0.93 28.25
CA GLY A 860 -1.86 1.24 28.07
C GLY A 860 -2.21 2.62 28.65
N ASN A 861 -3.42 3.09 28.35
CA ASN A 861 -3.90 4.39 28.81
C ASN A 861 -5.40 4.36 29.12
N VAL A 862 -5.83 5.29 29.98
CA VAL A 862 -7.25 5.64 30.19
C VAL A 862 -7.35 7.15 30.02
N MET A 863 -8.24 7.59 29.14
CA MET A 863 -8.31 8.98 28.70
C MET A 863 -9.74 9.48 28.64
N LEU A 864 -9.93 10.74 29.02
CA LEU A 864 -11.13 11.51 28.76
C LEU A 864 -10.82 12.52 27.65
N SER A 865 -11.61 12.55 26.61
CA SER A 865 -11.46 13.48 25.50
C SER A 865 -12.76 14.22 25.17
N LEU A 866 -12.59 15.47 24.73
CA LEU A 866 -13.66 16.32 24.23
C LEU A 866 -13.39 16.66 22.76
N THR A 867 -14.34 16.36 21.90
CA THR A 867 -14.30 16.74 20.50
C THR A 867 -15.33 17.82 20.22
N ILE A 868 -14.91 18.87 19.51
CA ILE A 868 -15.76 19.96 19.02
C ILE A 868 -15.77 19.92 17.50
N ALA A 869 -16.93 19.70 16.90
CA ALA A 869 -17.09 19.80 15.43
C ALA A 869 -17.30 21.28 15.03
N LEU A 870 -16.47 21.80 14.10
CA LEU A 870 -16.60 23.17 13.57
C LEU A 870 -17.90 23.37 12.83
N TYR A 871 -18.38 22.35 12.14
CA TYR A 871 -19.62 22.37 11.38
C TYR A 871 -20.51 21.19 11.78
N ARG A 872 -21.82 21.43 11.85
CA ARG A 872 -22.81 20.38 12.15
C ARG A 872 -23.19 19.72 10.83
N TYR A 873 -22.80 18.46 10.66
CA TYR A 873 -23.32 17.64 9.58
C TYR A 873 -24.79 17.30 9.90
N GLN A 874 -25.71 17.67 9.01
CA GLN A 874 -27.08 17.19 9.12
C GLN A 874 -27.06 15.73 8.68
N ALA A 875 -27.39 14.82 9.63
CA ALA A 875 -27.50 13.40 9.39
C ALA A 875 -28.74 13.09 8.51
#